data_a0b45019b623260a6bde6b47c7848123
#
_entry.id   a0b45019b623260a6bde6b47c7848123
#
_cell.length_a   1.000
_cell.length_b   1.000
_cell.length_c   1.000
_cell.angle_alpha   90.00
_cell.angle_beta   90.00
_cell.angle_gamma   90.00
#
_symmetry.space_group_name_H-M   'P 1'
#
loop_
_entity.id
_entity.type
_entity.pdbx_description
1 polymer ?
#
loop_
_entity_poly.entity_id
_entity_poly.type
_entity_poly.pdbx_seq_one_letter_code
_entity_poly.pdbx_strand_id
1 'polypeptide(L)'
;MSNAADCVALTSFIRKGVCEERRDRQLPRRAARADRPERGPTLGRVAPPVSSWPASTYRPAPGSIPDQPGVYRFSDAEGRVIYVGKAKSLRSRLNSYFADPASLMSRTRSMVNTATKVDWTVVHNEVEALQLEYSWIKEFDPRFNIKYRDDKSYPWLAVTVSEEFPRVMVGRGAKRKGTRYFGPYSHAWAIRETVDLLLRVFPMRSCRPGVFKNHKQLGRPCLLGYIGKCSAPCIGRVSEEEHRAIVDDFCQFMSGQAGPMIKKLEREMRAASDALEYERAARLRDDIGALQRAMERNAVVLRDGTDADVVALAEDPLEVAVQIFHVRGGRVRGERGWVADRFDDGGSEELVEQFLLQLYAEPDPTTNDRDAVPREILVPVMPSSAESLTRMLEERRGSHVFIRVPQRGDKRALMETVARNAQEILIKHKTTRAGDLSTRNRALEEIQEALELPSAPLRIECYDISNLQGTEVVGSMVVFEDGLPRKSEYRRFVIRQVDGQNDVAAMHEVITRRFRRLLDDRAAIRRQAADADNAGSTDEDSPLLVDPTTGAPRKFAYTPSLVVVDGGPPQVAAAAKALHELGIDDVALCGLAKRLEEVWLPDIDEPVILPRTSEGLYLLQRLRDEAHRFAITHHRARRSKSMVESMLDEVPGLGEVRRKALIKYFGSLKKLRAASVEEIAAVPGFGTKTATAIKAALQQAPRPEAIDMATGEVLDSV
;
A
#
# COMPACT_ATOMS: atom_id res chain seq x y z
N MET A 1 22.10 20.52 48.33
CA MET A 1 22.83 19.72 49.32
C MET A 1 22.28 18.32 49.25
N SER A 2 23.10 17.44 48.65
CA SER A 2 23.45 16.11 49.13
C SER A 2 22.29 15.10 49.17
N ASN A 3 22.27 13.93 48.59
CA ASN A 3 23.31 13.06 48.08
C ASN A 3 22.74 12.09 47.04
N ALA A 4 23.61 11.76 46.14
CA ALA A 4 23.58 10.65 45.20
C ALA A 4 23.90 9.31 45.91
N ALA A 5 23.72 8.27 45.14
CA ALA A 5 24.35 6.96 45.14
C ALA A 5 23.58 5.76 45.75
N ASP A 6 23.76 4.70 44.99
CA ASP A 6 23.67 3.28 45.31
C ASP A 6 22.35 2.52 45.01
N CYS A 7 22.38 1.80 43.89
CA CYS A 7 22.35 0.34 43.94
C CYS A 7 22.60 -0.28 42.54
N VAL A 8 23.85 -0.71 42.41
CA VAL A 8 24.31 -1.73 41.45
C VAL A 8 24.20 -3.09 42.16
N ALA A 9 23.96 -4.12 41.35
CA ALA A 9 24.13 -5.54 41.62
C ALA A 9 22.94 -6.35 42.11
N LEU A 10 22.45 -7.19 41.20
CA LEU A 10 22.19 -8.61 41.47
C LEU A 10 22.03 -9.38 40.15
N THR A 11 23.19 -9.72 39.57
CA THR A 11 23.36 -10.84 38.63
C THR A 11 23.78 -12.07 39.44
N SER A 12 23.38 -13.22 38.91
CA SER A 12 23.82 -14.61 39.20
C SER A 12 23.05 -15.36 40.29
N PHE A 13 22.41 -16.36 39.82
CA PHE A 13 22.42 -17.77 40.30
C PHE A 13 21.23 -18.49 39.62
N ILE A 14 21.46 -19.37 38.66
CA ILE A 14 21.40 -20.82 38.79
C ILE A 14 21.94 -21.46 37.50
N ARG A 15 23.13 -22.03 37.60
CA ARG A 15 23.62 -23.14 36.77
C ARG A 15 23.49 -24.42 37.59
N LYS A 16 22.99 -25.49 36.96
CA LYS A 16 23.25 -26.92 37.13
C LYS A 16 21.99 -27.65 36.67
N GLY A 17 21.99 -28.59 35.80
CA GLY A 17 22.92 -29.54 35.29
C GLY A 17 22.05 -30.63 34.67
N VAL A 18 22.49 -31.26 33.68
CA VAL A 18 22.64 -32.72 33.56
C VAL A 18 23.20 -33.02 32.18
N CYS A 19 24.29 -33.70 32.20
CA CYS A 19 25.09 -34.26 31.11
C CYS A 19 24.44 -35.46 30.43
N GLU A 20 25.05 -35.75 29.27
CA GLU A 20 25.21 -37.05 28.60
C GLU A 20 24.08 -37.61 27.73
N GLU A 21 24.33 -37.59 26.43
CA GLU A 21 24.80 -38.78 25.72
C GLU A 21 25.30 -38.48 24.29
N ARG A 22 26.59 -38.68 24.10
CA ARG A 22 27.24 -38.74 22.79
C ARG A 22 26.85 -40.06 22.11
N ARG A 23 26.48 -40.01 20.83
CA ARG A 23 26.72 -41.11 19.89
C ARG A 23 27.25 -40.57 18.58
N ASP A 24 28.53 -40.89 18.40
CA ASP A 24 29.28 -40.83 17.13
C ASP A 24 28.52 -41.53 16.00
N ARG A 25 28.40 -40.84 14.85
CA ARG A 25 28.40 -41.53 13.55
C ARG A 25 29.30 -40.80 12.59
N GLN A 26 30.35 -41.54 12.28
CA GLN A 26 31.42 -41.27 11.32
C GLN A 26 30.90 -41.04 9.90
N LEU A 27 31.42 -40.02 9.25
CA LEU A 27 31.43 -39.80 7.80
C LEU A 27 32.50 -40.68 7.17
N PRO A 28 32.24 -41.35 6.03
CA PRO A 28 33.32 -41.89 5.20
C PRO A 28 33.83 -40.85 4.21
N ARG A 29 35.17 -40.76 4.19
CA ARG A 29 35.95 -39.99 3.25
C ARG A 29 36.17 -40.76 1.92
N ARG A 30 36.11 -40.02 0.80
CA ARG A 30 36.84 -40.15 -0.47
C ARG A 30 36.77 -41.45 -1.26
N ALA A 31 36.29 -41.33 -2.50
CA ALA A 31 36.83 -42.01 -3.68
C ALA A 31 36.75 -41.11 -4.91
N ALA A 32 37.87 -40.71 -5.41
CA ALA A 32 38.49 -40.91 -6.72
C ALA A 32 37.86 -40.23 -7.94
N ARG A 33 38.65 -39.37 -8.53
CA ARG A 33 38.55 -38.81 -9.90
C ARG A 33 38.37 -39.92 -10.93
N ALA A 34 37.45 -39.71 -11.85
CA ALA A 34 37.41 -40.36 -13.14
C ALA A 34 37.13 -39.37 -14.25
N ASP A 35 37.82 -39.50 -15.29
CA ASP A 35 38.06 -38.80 -16.54
C ASP A 35 36.87 -38.05 -17.18
N ARG A 36 37.19 -36.85 -17.71
CA ARG A 36 36.39 -36.13 -18.70
C ARG A 36 36.59 -36.76 -20.08
N PRO A 37 35.53 -37.01 -20.85
CA PRO A 37 35.69 -37.18 -22.29
C PRO A 37 35.67 -35.83 -23.02
N GLU A 38 36.51 -35.76 -24.06
CA GLU A 38 36.77 -34.65 -24.97
C GLU A 38 35.48 -34.19 -25.70
N ARG A 39 35.33 -32.86 -25.86
CA ARG A 39 34.26 -32.26 -26.64
C ARG A 39 34.52 -32.43 -28.16
N GLY A 40 33.61 -33.13 -28.83
CA GLY A 40 33.47 -33.11 -30.26
C GLY A 40 32.71 -31.88 -30.77
N PRO A 41 32.77 -31.51 -32.04
CA PRO A 41 32.31 -30.22 -32.55
C PRO A 41 30.76 -30.12 -32.50
N THR A 42 30.28 -29.02 -31.97
CA THR A 42 28.86 -28.62 -31.89
C THR A 42 28.31 -28.33 -33.27
N LEU A 43 27.46 -29.20 -33.77
CA LEU A 43 26.50 -28.88 -34.83
C LEU A 43 25.41 -27.97 -34.25
N GLY A 44 25.20 -26.83 -34.91
CA GLY A 44 24.22 -25.83 -34.50
C GLY A 44 22.81 -26.43 -34.38
N ARG A 45 22.22 -26.30 -33.19
CA ARG A 45 20.80 -26.53 -33.01
C ARG A 45 20.05 -25.28 -33.48
N VAL A 46 19.39 -25.40 -34.59
CA VAL A 46 18.33 -24.49 -35.01
C VAL A 46 17.22 -24.57 -33.95
N ALA A 47 16.94 -23.47 -33.31
CA ALA A 47 15.81 -23.36 -32.37
C ALA A 47 14.50 -23.62 -33.14
N PRO A 48 13.58 -24.39 -32.58
CA PRO A 48 12.26 -24.57 -33.20
C PRO A 48 11.46 -23.27 -33.13
N PRO A 49 10.56 -23.02 -34.11
CA PRO A 49 9.77 -21.80 -34.14
C PRO A 49 8.86 -21.71 -32.90
N VAL A 50 8.84 -20.53 -32.30
CA VAL A 50 8.04 -20.16 -31.12
C VAL A 50 6.55 -20.09 -31.50
N SER A 51 5.89 -21.25 -31.64
CA SER A 51 4.41 -21.28 -31.84
C SER A 51 3.74 -22.59 -31.45
N SER A 52 4.24 -23.30 -30.46
CA SER A 52 3.46 -24.38 -29.85
C SER A 52 3.68 -24.38 -28.35
N TRP A 53 2.59 -24.31 -27.60
CA TRP A 53 2.62 -24.79 -26.22
C TRP A 53 3.48 -26.06 -26.18
N PRO A 54 4.44 -26.24 -25.25
CA PRO A 54 4.98 -27.55 -24.98
C PRO A 54 3.73 -28.41 -24.80
N ALA A 55 3.57 -29.44 -25.64
CA ALA A 55 2.33 -30.22 -25.73
C ALA A 55 1.84 -30.47 -24.31
N SER A 56 0.96 -29.62 -23.81
CA SER A 56 0.55 -29.64 -22.42
C SER A 56 -0.33 -30.87 -22.30
N THR A 57 0.29 -31.94 -21.82
CA THR A 57 -0.30 -33.25 -21.60
C THR A 57 -1.56 -33.21 -20.75
N TYR A 58 -1.81 -32.04 -20.11
CA TYR A 58 -2.95 -31.84 -19.21
C TYR A 58 -4.12 -31.00 -19.81
N ARG A 59 -4.02 -30.56 -21.08
CA ARG A 59 -5.15 -29.88 -21.73
C ARG A 59 -6.33 -30.86 -21.86
N PRO A 60 -7.51 -30.49 -21.33
CA PRO A 60 -8.68 -31.36 -21.44
C PRO A 60 -9.05 -31.64 -22.89
N ALA A 61 -9.52 -32.85 -23.18
CA ALA A 61 -9.95 -33.25 -24.52
C ALA A 61 -11.09 -32.32 -24.99
N PRO A 62 -11.14 -31.96 -26.29
CA PRO A 62 -12.24 -31.19 -26.83
C PRO A 62 -13.60 -31.80 -26.49
N GLY A 63 -14.53 -31.01 -25.93
CA GLY A 63 -15.85 -31.47 -25.51
C GLY A 63 -15.93 -32.14 -24.13
N SER A 64 -14.83 -32.39 -23.44
CA SER A 64 -14.84 -32.99 -22.08
C SER A 64 -15.26 -31.98 -20.99
N ILE A 65 -15.11 -30.69 -21.24
CA ILE A 65 -15.44 -29.64 -20.26
C ILE A 65 -16.94 -29.32 -20.38
N PRO A 66 -17.73 -29.45 -19.29
CA PRO A 66 -19.16 -29.14 -19.30
C PRO A 66 -19.41 -27.64 -19.46
N ASP A 67 -20.53 -27.29 -20.07
CA ASP A 67 -20.98 -25.90 -20.23
C ASP A 67 -21.96 -25.54 -19.10
N GLN A 68 -21.45 -25.56 -17.87
CA GLN A 68 -22.19 -25.35 -16.63
C GLN A 68 -21.37 -24.49 -15.67
N PRO A 69 -22.00 -23.84 -14.68
CA PRO A 69 -21.30 -23.18 -13.61
C PRO A 69 -20.42 -24.16 -12.81
N GLY A 70 -19.26 -23.70 -12.36
CA GLY A 70 -18.38 -24.54 -11.57
C GLY A 70 -17.14 -23.83 -11.08
N VAL A 71 -16.35 -24.58 -10.33
CA VAL A 71 -15.06 -24.18 -9.80
C VAL A 71 -13.99 -25.10 -10.36
N TYR A 72 -12.85 -24.53 -10.72
CA TYR A 72 -11.73 -25.29 -11.29
C TYR A 72 -10.45 -24.96 -10.51
N ARG A 73 -9.50 -25.89 -10.55
CA ARG A 73 -8.19 -25.76 -9.91
C ARG A 73 -7.10 -26.28 -10.81
N PHE A 74 -5.98 -25.55 -10.81
CA PHE A 74 -4.74 -25.97 -11.44
C PHE A 74 -3.78 -26.50 -10.38
N SER A 75 -3.08 -27.59 -10.68
CA SER A 75 -2.09 -28.21 -9.78
C SER A 75 -0.75 -28.35 -10.48
N ASP A 76 0.36 -28.23 -9.71
CA ASP A 76 1.72 -28.45 -10.21
C ASP A 76 2.11 -29.93 -10.25
N ALA A 77 3.37 -30.21 -10.61
CA ALA A 77 3.91 -31.57 -10.72
C ALA A 77 3.92 -32.32 -9.38
N GLU A 78 4.00 -31.61 -8.28
CA GLU A 78 3.95 -32.15 -6.92
C GLU A 78 2.51 -32.36 -6.42
N GLY A 79 1.50 -32.07 -7.25
CA GLY A 79 0.08 -32.19 -6.91
C GLY A 79 -0.48 -31.08 -6.02
N ARG A 80 0.31 -30.01 -5.77
CA ARG A 80 -0.15 -28.87 -5.00
C ARG A 80 -1.07 -28.01 -5.85
N VAL A 81 -2.20 -27.55 -5.30
CA VAL A 81 -3.09 -26.62 -5.96
C VAL A 81 -2.43 -25.22 -6.00
N ILE A 82 -2.20 -24.73 -7.21
CA ILE A 82 -1.52 -23.45 -7.43
C ILE A 82 -2.46 -22.31 -7.78
N TYR A 83 -3.65 -22.61 -8.29
CA TYR A 83 -4.68 -21.63 -8.62
C TYR A 83 -6.07 -22.26 -8.51
N VAL A 84 -7.03 -21.47 -8.02
CA VAL A 84 -8.46 -21.81 -7.96
C VAL A 84 -9.24 -20.68 -8.61
N GLY A 85 -10.25 -21.00 -9.41
CA GLY A 85 -11.13 -20.00 -10.02
C GLY A 85 -12.52 -20.55 -10.27
N LYS A 86 -13.50 -19.63 -10.37
CA LYS A 86 -14.89 -19.94 -10.72
C LYS A 86 -15.21 -19.61 -12.17
N ALA A 87 -16.27 -20.19 -12.66
CA ALA A 87 -16.78 -19.90 -13.99
C ALA A 87 -18.31 -20.01 -14.04
N LYS A 88 -18.97 -19.11 -14.79
CA LYS A 88 -20.37 -19.27 -15.21
C LYS A 88 -20.52 -20.38 -16.23
N SER A 89 -19.52 -20.54 -17.10
CA SER A 89 -19.34 -21.62 -18.04
C SER A 89 -17.92 -22.13 -17.94
N LEU A 90 -17.75 -23.30 -17.36
CA LEU A 90 -16.44 -23.97 -17.23
C LEU A 90 -15.76 -24.11 -18.57
N ARG A 91 -16.54 -24.48 -19.62
CA ARG A 91 -16.03 -24.66 -20.99
C ARG A 91 -15.42 -23.38 -21.53
N SER A 92 -16.15 -22.27 -21.45
CA SER A 92 -15.67 -20.97 -21.94
C SER A 92 -14.42 -20.50 -21.19
N ARG A 93 -14.44 -20.57 -19.86
CA ARG A 93 -13.35 -20.09 -19.01
C ARG A 93 -12.10 -20.96 -19.14
N LEU A 94 -12.21 -22.29 -19.07
CA LEU A 94 -11.04 -23.17 -19.19
C LEU A 94 -10.42 -23.10 -20.58
N ASN A 95 -11.22 -23.00 -21.64
CA ASN A 95 -10.69 -22.82 -22.98
C ASN A 95 -9.89 -21.52 -23.14
N SER A 96 -10.22 -20.46 -22.41
CA SER A 96 -9.46 -19.20 -22.48
C SER A 96 -8.03 -19.32 -21.98
N TYR A 97 -7.75 -20.22 -21.04
CA TYR A 97 -6.39 -20.48 -20.54
C TYR A 97 -5.53 -21.27 -21.54
N PHE A 98 -6.15 -22.00 -22.46
CA PHE A 98 -5.48 -22.78 -23.50
C PHE A 98 -5.57 -22.12 -24.89
N ALA A 99 -5.86 -20.82 -24.92
CA ALA A 99 -5.78 -19.99 -26.12
C ALA A 99 -4.31 -19.76 -26.53
N ASP A 100 -4.07 -18.98 -27.60
CA ASP A 100 -2.71 -18.65 -28.03
C ASP A 100 -1.88 -18.07 -26.85
N PRO A 101 -0.71 -18.65 -26.54
CA PRO A 101 0.18 -18.15 -25.49
C PRO A 101 0.51 -16.67 -25.61
N ALA A 102 0.62 -16.14 -26.81
CA ALA A 102 0.89 -14.73 -27.05
C ALA A 102 -0.26 -13.81 -26.61
N SER A 103 -1.50 -14.33 -26.55
CA SER A 103 -2.68 -13.59 -26.12
C SER A 103 -2.88 -13.59 -24.60
N LEU A 104 -2.18 -14.48 -23.88
CA LEU A 104 -2.30 -14.58 -22.43
C LEU A 104 -1.37 -13.59 -21.74
N MET A 105 -1.84 -13.02 -20.64
CA MET A 105 -0.99 -12.24 -19.73
C MET A 105 0.16 -13.10 -19.19
N SER A 106 1.32 -12.51 -18.96
CA SER A 106 2.54 -13.24 -18.56
C SER A 106 2.34 -14.14 -17.35
N ARG A 107 1.61 -13.66 -16.36
CA ARG A 107 1.31 -14.42 -15.14
C ARG A 107 0.36 -15.60 -15.40
N THR A 108 -0.70 -15.39 -16.16
CA THR A 108 -1.60 -16.48 -16.55
C THR A 108 -0.83 -17.52 -17.35
N ARG A 109 0.07 -17.09 -18.24
CA ARG A 109 0.99 -17.95 -18.96
C ARG A 109 1.92 -18.71 -18.00
N SER A 110 2.52 -18.03 -17.03
CA SER A 110 3.37 -18.65 -16.00
C SER A 110 2.59 -19.68 -15.18
N MET A 111 1.36 -19.36 -14.76
CA MET A 111 0.49 -20.28 -14.04
C MET A 111 0.18 -21.52 -14.90
N VAL A 112 -0.22 -21.34 -16.14
CA VAL A 112 -0.52 -22.44 -17.07
C VAL A 112 0.71 -23.28 -17.38
N ASN A 113 1.90 -22.66 -17.53
CA ASN A 113 3.16 -23.38 -17.75
C ASN A 113 3.65 -24.14 -16.52
N THR A 114 3.33 -23.67 -15.33
CA THR A 114 3.69 -24.35 -14.07
C THR A 114 2.73 -25.49 -13.77
N ALA A 115 1.48 -25.40 -14.23
CA ALA A 115 0.47 -26.41 -14.00
C ALA A 115 0.77 -27.69 -14.80
N THR A 116 0.44 -28.82 -14.22
CA THR A 116 0.51 -30.14 -14.87
C THR A 116 -0.86 -30.83 -14.90
N LYS A 117 -1.83 -30.28 -14.18
CA LYS A 117 -3.18 -30.84 -14.09
C LYS A 117 -4.21 -29.73 -13.89
N VAL A 118 -5.39 -29.91 -14.51
CA VAL A 118 -6.59 -29.12 -14.24
C VAL A 118 -7.76 -30.02 -13.88
N ASP A 119 -8.41 -29.76 -12.76
CA ASP A 119 -9.63 -30.42 -12.30
C ASP A 119 -10.75 -29.38 -12.17
N TRP A 120 -12.00 -29.81 -12.27
CA TRP A 120 -13.16 -28.97 -12.06
C TRP A 120 -14.30 -29.71 -11.37
N THR A 121 -15.14 -28.94 -10.70
CA THR A 121 -16.38 -29.41 -10.07
C THR A 121 -17.53 -28.57 -10.59
N VAL A 122 -18.58 -29.23 -11.13
CA VAL A 122 -19.82 -28.58 -11.54
C VAL A 122 -20.66 -28.32 -10.31
N VAL A 123 -21.30 -27.18 -10.27
CA VAL A 123 -22.25 -26.77 -9.23
C VAL A 123 -23.58 -26.35 -9.85
N HIS A 124 -24.64 -26.24 -9.04
CA HIS A 124 -25.99 -25.95 -9.55
C HIS A 124 -26.17 -24.47 -9.93
N ASN A 125 -25.47 -23.56 -9.26
CA ASN A 125 -25.62 -22.12 -9.48
C ASN A 125 -24.31 -21.33 -9.19
N GLU A 126 -24.30 -20.07 -9.57
CA GLU A 126 -23.14 -19.19 -9.38
C GLU A 126 -22.84 -18.90 -7.91
N VAL A 127 -23.83 -18.95 -7.01
CA VAL A 127 -23.63 -18.74 -5.57
C VAL A 127 -22.84 -19.90 -4.99
N GLU A 128 -23.20 -21.14 -5.36
CA GLU A 128 -22.42 -22.32 -4.96
C GLU A 128 -21.00 -22.29 -5.52
N ALA A 129 -20.82 -21.84 -6.77
CA ALA A 129 -19.49 -21.66 -7.35
C ALA A 129 -18.64 -20.66 -6.53
N LEU A 130 -19.25 -19.56 -6.11
CA LEU A 130 -18.62 -18.52 -5.31
C LEU A 130 -18.18 -19.04 -3.93
N GLN A 131 -19.06 -19.77 -3.23
CA GLN A 131 -18.79 -20.36 -1.93
C GLN A 131 -17.71 -21.45 -2.00
N LEU A 132 -17.77 -22.29 -3.05
CA LEU A 132 -16.81 -23.37 -3.23
C LEU A 132 -15.42 -22.84 -3.61
N GLU A 133 -15.35 -21.83 -4.49
CA GLU A 133 -14.11 -21.14 -4.83
C GLU A 133 -13.41 -20.59 -3.58
N TYR A 134 -14.17 -19.84 -2.75
CA TYR A 134 -13.65 -19.31 -1.49
C TYR A 134 -13.15 -20.43 -0.56
N SER A 135 -13.92 -21.51 -0.40
CA SER A 135 -13.55 -22.64 0.46
C SER A 135 -12.26 -23.30 -0.01
N TRP A 136 -12.09 -23.47 -1.32
CA TRP A 136 -10.89 -24.05 -1.90
C TRP A 136 -9.67 -23.14 -1.83
N ILE A 137 -9.84 -21.83 -2.02
CA ILE A 137 -8.75 -20.85 -1.83
C ILE A 137 -8.25 -20.91 -0.39
N LYS A 138 -9.16 -21.04 0.58
CA LYS A 138 -8.80 -21.15 1.99
C LYS A 138 -8.14 -22.50 2.34
N GLU A 139 -8.64 -23.59 1.79
CA GLU A 139 -8.15 -24.95 2.04
C GLU A 139 -6.75 -25.19 1.44
N PHE A 140 -6.57 -24.80 0.19
CA PHE A 140 -5.35 -25.11 -0.56
C PHE A 140 -4.31 -23.99 -0.51
N ASP A 141 -4.67 -22.82 -0.07
CA ASP A 141 -3.79 -21.61 0.01
C ASP A 141 -2.96 -21.39 -1.27
N PRO A 142 -3.61 -21.35 -2.48
CA PRO A 142 -2.92 -21.40 -3.75
C PRO A 142 -2.13 -20.12 -4.02
N ARG A 143 -0.88 -20.27 -4.52
CA ARG A 143 0.08 -19.16 -4.69
C ARG A 143 -0.30 -18.14 -5.77
N PHE A 144 -1.19 -18.48 -6.70
CA PHE A 144 -1.65 -17.61 -7.77
C PHE A 144 -3.00 -16.92 -7.46
N ASN A 145 -3.60 -17.12 -6.28
CA ASN A 145 -4.78 -16.38 -5.84
C ASN A 145 -4.41 -15.22 -4.92
N ILE A 146 -5.25 -14.18 -4.90
CA ILE A 146 -5.08 -13.02 -4.02
C ILE A 146 -5.38 -13.41 -2.58
N LYS A 147 -4.54 -12.96 -1.66
CA LYS A 147 -4.64 -13.20 -0.23
C LYS A 147 -4.70 -11.88 0.52
N TYR A 148 -5.86 -11.55 1.06
CA TYR A 148 -5.99 -10.44 1.98
C TYR A 148 -5.61 -10.91 3.39
N ARG A 149 -4.44 -10.53 3.88
CA ARG A 149 -3.98 -10.84 5.25
C ARG A 149 -4.24 -9.66 6.16
N ASP A 150 -5.08 -9.85 7.17
CA ASP A 150 -5.25 -8.88 8.25
C ASP A 150 -4.16 -9.10 9.31
N ASP A 151 -3.01 -8.46 9.14
CA ASP A 151 -1.87 -8.54 10.07
C ASP A 151 -2.12 -7.78 11.38
N LYS A 152 -3.19 -7.01 11.46
CA LYS A 152 -3.48 -6.16 12.63
C LYS A 152 -4.68 -6.65 13.39
N SER A 153 -4.47 -7.13 14.61
CA SER A 153 -5.57 -7.36 15.55
C SER A 153 -6.08 -6.01 16.09
N TYR A 154 -7.20 -5.54 15.56
CA TYR A 154 -7.85 -4.33 16.05
C TYR A 154 -8.44 -4.55 17.45
N PRO A 155 -8.37 -3.55 18.34
CA PRO A 155 -9.01 -3.64 19.64
C PRO A 155 -10.54 -3.62 19.51
N TRP A 156 -11.16 -4.39 20.34
CA TRP A 156 -12.62 -4.43 20.50
C TRP A 156 -13.02 -4.16 21.96
N LEU A 157 -14.23 -3.68 22.12
CA LEU A 157 -14.88 -3.61 23.41
C LEU A 157 -15.77 -4.85 23.56
N ALA A 158 -15.65 -5.55 24.67
CA ALA A 158 -16.42 -6.76 24.95
C ALA A 158 -17.21 -6.63 26.25
N VAL A 159 -18.41 -7.19 26.25
CA VAL A 159 -19.29 -7.33 27.42
C VAL A 159 -19.59 -8.81 27.60
N THR A 160 -19.20 -9.39 28.73
CA THR A 160 -19.35 -10.83 29.03
C THR A 160 -20.76 -11.17 29.49
N VAL A 161 -21.73 -11.14 28.56
CA VAL A 161 -23.16 -11.32 28.88
C VAL A 161 -23.53 -12.67 29.48
N SER A 162 -22.68 -13.68 29.32
CA SER A 162 -22.88 -15.01 29.91
C SER A 162 -22.45 -15.14 31.38
N GLU A 163 -21.69 -14.15 31.91
CA GLU A 163 -21.33 -14.16 33.33
C GLU A 163 -22.53 -13.75 34.20
N GLU A 164 -22.64 -14.27 35.44
CA GLU A 164 -23.63 -13.87 36.44
C GLU A 164 -23.68 -12.35 36.62
N PHE A 165 -22.52 -11.73 36.80
CA PHE A 165 -22.34 -10.28 36.76
C PHE A 165 -21.47 -9.90 35.55
N PRO A 166 -22.09 -9.56 34.40
CA PRO A 166 -21.36 -9.20 33.21
C PRO A 166 -20.37 -8.05 33.44
N ARG A 167 -19.24 -8.08 32.71
CA ARG A 167 -18.23 -7.02 32.77
C ARG A 167 -17.86 -6.47 31.40
N VAL A 168 -17.46 -5.21 31.39
CA VAL A 168 -16.89 -4.57 30.22
C VAL A 168 -15.36 -4.73 30.21
N MET A 169 -14.78 -5.00 29.04
CA MET A 169 -13.35 -5.11 28.85
C MET A 169 -12.93 -4.68 27.45
N VAL A 170 -11.72 -4.14 27.31
CA VAL A 170 -11.09 -3.84 26.04
C VAL A 170 -10.02 -4.87 25.77
N GLY A 171 -10.07 -5.52 24.62
CA GLY A 171 -9.16 -6.60 24.27
C GLY A 171 -8.83 -6.66 22.79
N ARG A 172 -7.97 -7.63 22.43
CA ARG A 172 -7.60 -8.00 21.07
C ARG A 172 -7.58 -9.52 20.96
N GLY A 173 -7.60 -10.04 19.74
CA GLY A 173 -7.49 -11.47 19.45
C GLY A 173 -8.85 -12.17 19.36
N ALA A 174 -8.85 -13.50 19.53
CA ALA A 174 -10.02 -14.33 19.28
C ALA A 174 -11.21 -13.99 20.18
N LYS A 175 -12.38 -13.95 19.57
CA LYS A 175 -13.67 -13.69 20.25
C LYS A 175 -14.17 -14.95 20.96
N ARG A 176 -14.94 -14.78 22.03
CA ARG A 176 -15.46 -15.88 22.87
C ARG A 176 -16.98 -15.97 22.77
N LYS A 177 -17.54 -17.17 22.76
CA LYS A 177 -18.99 -17.38 22.88
C LYS A 177 -19.53 -16.75 24.17
N GLY A 178 -20.77 -16.26 24.15
CA GLY A 178 -21.41 -15.64 25.32
C GLY A 178 -20.85 -14.26 25.69
N THR A 179 -20.18 -13.59 24.77
CA THR A 179 -19.64 -12.24 24.93
C THR A 179 -20.14 -11.38 23.77
N ARG A 180 -20.67 -10.20 24.05
CA ARG A 180 -21.09 -9.24 23.04
C ARG A 180 -19.93 -8.30 22.71
N TYR A 181 -19.65 -8.09 21.43
CA TYR A 181 -18.51 -7.31 20.96
C TYR A 181 -18.96 -6.05 20.24
N PHE A 182 -18.21 -4.96 20.42
CA PHE A 182 -18.41 -3.69 19.75
C PHE A 182 -17.07 -3.23 19.15
N GLY A 183 -17.09 -2.64 17.98
CA GLY A 183 -15.94 -2.26 17.17
C GLY A 183 -15.85 -3.12 15.93
N PRO A 184 -14.72 -3.18 15.23
CA PRO A 184 -13.35 -2.85 15.68
C PRO A 184 -13.10 -1.35 15.84
N TYR A 185 -12.09 -1.00 16.67
CA TYR A 185 -11.68 0.37 16.89
C TYR A 185 -10.22 0.57 16.42
N SER A 186 -9.89 1.76 15.94
CA SER A 186 -8.53 2.07 15.50
C SER A 186 -7.50 2.06 16.64
N HIS A 187 -7.89 2.57 17.83
CA HIS A 187 -6.98 2.74 18.96
C HIS A 187 -7.55 2.27 20.28
N ALA A 188 -6.81 1.39 20.98
CA ALA A 188 -7.22 0.86 22.30
C ALA A 188 -7.31 1.92 23.40
N TRP A 189 -6.52 2.98 23.33
CA TRP A 189 -6.56 4.06 24.32
C TRP A 189 -7.86 4.88 24.20
N ALA A 190 -8.29 5.20 22.97
CA ALA A 190 -9.49 5.98 22.73
C ALA A 190 -10.75 5.27 23.26
N ILE A 191 -10.85 3.95 23.02
CA ILE A 191 -12.00 3.18 23.54
C ILE A 191 -11.94 3.03 25.07
N ARG A 192 -10.76 2.91 25.68
CA ARG A 192 -10.65 2.89 27.16
C ARG A 192 -11.12 4.18 27.78
N GLU A 193 -10.77 5.32 27.18
CA GLU A 193 -11.24 6.63 27.66
C GLU A 193 -12.76 6.79 27.49
N THR A 194 -13.31 6.33 26.37
CA THR A 194 -14.76 6.30 26.16
C THR A 194 -15.46 5.41 27.19
N VAL A 195 -14.92 4.23 27.49
CA VAL A 195 -15.44 3.34 28.53
C VAL A 195 -15.38 4.00 29.90
N ASP A 196 -14.30 4.70 30.23
CA ASP A 196 -14.17 5.40 31.54
C ASP A 196 -15.23 6.50 31.71
N LEU A 197 -15.58 7.20 30.64
CA LEU A 197 -16.67 8.16 30.62
C LEU A 197 -18.03 7.46 30.80
N LEU A 198 -18.25 6.37 30.07
CA LEU A 198 -19.54 5.65 30.10
C LEU A 198 -19.77 4.94 31.44
N LEU A 199 -18.73 4.51 32.17
CA LEU A 199 -18.88 3.91 33.49
C LEU A 199 -19.40 4.89 34.55
N ARG A 200 -19.43 6.20 34.31
CA ARG A 200 -20.11 7.17 35.17
C ARG A 200 -21.63 7.08 35.05
N VAL A 201 -22.12 6.85 33.85
CA VAL A 201 -23.53 6.77 33.51
C VAL A 201 -24.04 5.34 33.70
N PHE A 202 -23.24 4.36 33.29
CA PHE A 202 -23.55 2.93 33.41
C PHE A 202 -22.52 2.29 34.33
N PRO A 203 -22.75 2.30 35.67
CA PRO A 203 -21.77 1.83 36.66
C PRO A 203 -21.67 0.31 36.68
N MET A 204 -21.35 -0.29 35.54
CA MET A 204 -21.19 -1.73 35.38
C MET A 204 -19.79 -2.19 35.81
N ARG A 205 -19.63 -3.48 36.04
CA ARG A 205 -18.40 -4.10 36.44
C ARG A 205 -17.37 -4.05 35.28
N SER A 206 -16.10 -3.68 35.59
CA SER A 206 -14.96 -3.75 34.67
C SER A 206 -13.79 -4.57 35.21
N CYS A 207 -13.83 -4.98 36.49
CA CYS A 207 -12.76 -5.70 37.17
C CYS A 207 -12.64 -7.16 36.71
N ARG A 208 -11.42 -7.70 36.84
CA ARG A 208 -11.14 -9.13 36.58
C ARG A 208 -11.77 -10.03 37.63
N PRO A 209 -12.07 -11.33 37.30
CA PRO A 209 -12.71 -12.25 38.25
C PRO A 209 -11.98 -12.38 39.59
N GLY A 210 -10.64 -12.37 39.59
CA GLY A 210 -9.85 -12.43 40.82
C GLY A 210 -10.07 -11.22 41.76
N VAL A 211 -10.14 -10.01 41.17
CA VAL A 211 -10.44 -8.77 41.93
C VAL A 211 -11.86 -8.82 42.49
N PHE A 212 -12.83 -9.27 41.70
CA PHE A 212 -14.20 -9.45 42.15
C PHE A 212 -14.30 -10.37 43.35
N LYS A 213 -13.66 -11.56 43.27
CA LYS A 213 -13.67 -12.56 44.33
C LYS A 213 -13.00 -12.04 45.62
N ASN A 214 -11.90 -11.32 45.50
CA ASN A 214 -11.19 -10.72 46.62
C ASN A 214 -12.08 -9.70 47.34
N HIS A 215 -12.74 -8.78 46.61
CA HIS A 215 -13.61 -7.78 47.25
C HIS A 215 -14.90 -8.37 47.81
N LYS A 216 -15.39 -9.49 47.24
CA LYS A 216 -16.49 -10.28 47.83
C LYS A 216 -16.07 -10.82 49.21
N GLN A 217 -14.88 -11.33 49.36
CA GLN A 217 -14.36 -11.83 50.63
C GLN A 217 -14.11 -10.70 51.65
N LEU A 218 -13.59 -9.56 51.21
CA LEU A 218 -13.33 -8.40 52.06
C LEU A 218 -14.57 -7.67 52.54
N GLY A 219 -15.75 -7.90 51.93
CA GLY A 219 -16.99 -7.22 52.27
C GLY A 219 -17.03 -5.71 52.01
N ARG A 220 -16.04 -5.18 51.26
CA ARG A 220 -15.96 -3.76 50.90
C ARG A 220 -15.63 -3.54 49.43
N PRO A 221 -16.19 -2.46 48.82
CA PRO A 221 -16.01 -2.25 47.39
C PRO A 221 -14.58 -1.84 47.02
N CYS A 222 -14.20 -2.01 45.80
CA CYS A 222 -12.96 -1.45 45.23
C CYS A 222 -13.10 0.07 44.99
N LEU A 223 -12.02 0.73 44.60
CA LEU A 223 -12.04 2.17 44.29
C LEU A 223 -13.16 2.56 43.31
N LEU A 224 -13.39 1.79 42.26
CA LEU A 224 -14.45 2.09 41.28
C LEU A 224 -15.85 2.07 41.93
N GLY A 225 -16.07 1.19 42.90
CA GLY A 225 -17.32 1.17 43.66
C GLY A 225 -17.47 2.36 44.63
N TYR A 226 -16.35 2.89 45.15
CA TYR A 226 -16.39 4.10 45.97
C TYR A 226 -16.65 5.38 45.17
N ILE A 227 -16.06 5.48 43.97
CA ILE A 227 -16.21 6.67 43.09
C ILE A 227 -17.46 6.60 42.17
N GLY A 228 -18.35 5.63 42.37
CA GLY A 228 -19.58 5.51 41.62
C GLY A 228 -19.45 4.98 40.19
N LYS A 229 -18.27 4.55 39.74
CA LYS A 229 -18.06 3.96 38.42
C LYS A 229 -18.34 2.45 38.34
N CYS A 230 -18.77 1.85 39.45
CA CYS A 230 -19.23 0.46 39.52
C CYS A 230 -20.33 0.36 40.60
N SER A 231 -21.42 -0.32 40.26
CA SER A 231 -22.52 -0.59 41.18
C SER A 231 -22.15 -1.53 42.35
N ALA A 232 -20.91 -2.02 42.38
CA ALA A 232 -20.34 -2.90 43.40
C ALA A 232 -21.15 -4.19 43.66
N PRO A 233 -21.46 -4.99 42.63
CA PRO A 233 -22.18 -6.24 42.78
C PRO A 233 -21.38 -7.29 43.59
N CYS A 234 -20.08 -7.14 43.70
CA CYS A 234 -19.23 -8.03 44.50
C CYS A 234 -19.55 -8.03 45.99
N ILE A 235 -20.18 -7.00 46.50
CA ILE A 235 -20.59 -6.88 47.92
C ILE A 235 -22.12 -6.81 48.09
N GLY A 236 -22.90 -7.15 47.05
CA GLY A 236 -24.36 -7.22 47.10
C GLY A 236 -25.03 -5.86 47.15
N ARG A 237 -24.39 -4.75 46.69
CA ARG A 237 -25.06 -3.43 46.62
C ARG A 237 -26.19 -3.41 45.60
N VAL A 238 -26.12 -4.22 44.60
CA VAL A 238 -27.12 -4.43 43.55
C VAL A 238 -27.32 -5.93 43.34
N SER A 239 -28.54 -6.30 42.97
CA SER A 239 -28.89 -7.67 42.57
C SER A 239 -28.32 -8.00 41.19
N GLU A 240 -28.36 -9.27 40.80
CA GLU A 240 -28.00 -9.70 39.44
C GLU A 240 -28.88 -9.03 38.39
N GLU A 241 -30.18 -8.93 38.64
CA GLU A 241 -31.17 -8.34 37.73
C GLU A 241 -30.90 -6.84 37.52
N GLU A 242 -30.66 -6.10 38.61
CA GLU A 242 -30.33 -4.68 38.55
C GLU A 242 -29.01 -4.44 37.81
N HIS A 243 -28.00 -5.28 38.05
CA HIS A 243 -26.72 -5.18 37.31
C HIS A 243 -26.91 -5.48 35.83
N ARG A 244 -27.70 -6.49 35.47
CA ARG A 244 -28.02 -6.83 34.06
C ARG A 244 -28.75 -5.69 33.36
N ALA A 245 -29.69 -5.02 34.02
CA ALA A 245 -30.39 -3.84 33.47
C ALA A 245 -29.38 -2.72 33.09
N ILE A 246 -28.41 -2.43 33.97
CA ILE A 246 -27.31 -1.47 33.66
C ILE A 246 -26.51 -1.91 32.44
N VAL A 247 -26.20 -3.22 32.34
CA VAL A 247 -25.44 -3.79 31.22
C VAL A 247 -26.25 -3.71 29.92
N ASP A 248 -27.53 -3.97 29.95
CA ASP A 248 -28.41 -3.91 28.79
C ASP A 248 -28.55 -2.45 28.28
N ASP A 249 -28.72 -1.49 29.18
CA ASP A 249 -28.73 -0.06 28.86
C ASP A 249 -27.40 0.36 28.20
N PHE A 250 -26.26 -0.09 28.74
CA PHE A 250 -24.94 0.13 28.13
C PHE A 250 -24.85 -0.50 26.74
N CYS A 251 -25.29 -1.74 26.58
CA CYS A 251 -25.27 -2.44 25.29
C CYS A 251 -26.18 -1.77 24.24
N GLN A 252 -27.37 -1.26 24.66
CA GLN A 252 -28.27 -0.50 23.79
C GLN A 252 -27.60 0.81 23.31
N PHE A 253 -26.99 1.55 24.24
CA PHE A 253 -26.23 2.76 23.91
C PHE A 253 -25.11 2.46 22.92
N MET A 254 -24.30 1.42 23.17
CA MET A 254 -23.22 1.02 22.28
C MET A 254 -23.69 0.53 20.91
N SER A 255 -24.93 0.00 20.84
CA SER A 255 -25.57 -0.39 19.57
C SER A 255 -26.14 0.80 18.77
N GLY A 256 -26.08 2.04 19.30
CA GLY A 256 -26.55 3.24 18.61
C GLY A 256 -27.84 3.84 19.09
N GLN A 257 -28.53 3.19 20.03
CA GLN A 257 -29.81 3.67 20.56
C GLN A 257 -29.63 4.71 21.68
N ALA A 258 -28.79 5.73 21.41
CA ALA A 258 -28.49 6.76 22.39
C ALA A 258 -29.61 7.80 22.57
N GLY A 259 -30.37 8.09 21.51
CA GLY A 259 -31.44 9.11 21.54
C GLY A 259 -32.54 8.88 22.57
N PRO A 260 -33.15 7.69 22.65
CA PRO A 260 -34.14 7.37 23.66
C PRO A 260 -33.63 7.51 25.09
N MET A 261 -32.37 7.13 25.32
CA MET A 261 -31.74 7.20 26.64
C MET A 261 -31.51 8.65 27.09
N ILE A 262 -30.94 9.48 26.20
CA ILE A 262 -30.76 10.91 26.53
C ILE A 262 -32.12 11.56 26.87
N LYS A 263 -33.18 11.29 26.08
CA LYS A 263 -34.50 11.81 26.37
C LYS A 263 -35.05 11.30 27.68
N LYS A 264 -34.72 10.08 28.10
CA LYS A 264 -35.11 9.54 29.42
C LYS A 264 -34.40 10.33 30.53
N LEU A 265 -33.08 10.50 30.45
CA LEU A 265 -32.29 11.25 31.44
C LEU A 265 -32.71 12.74 31.51
N GLU A 266 -33.04 13.38 30.39
CA GLU A 266 -33.56 14.74 30.35
C GLU A 266 -34.89 14.88 31.09
N ARG A 267 -35.78 13.91 30.95
CA ARG A 267 -37.07 13.90 31.70
C ARG A 267 -36.85 13.72 33.21
N GLU A 268 -35.97 12.79 33.58
CA GLU A 268 -35.59 12.56 34.98
C GLU A 268 -34.88 13.77 35.59
N MET A 269 -34.02 14.44 34.84
CA MET A 269 -33.38 15.68 35.26
C MET A 269 -34.40 16.80 35.54
N ARG A 270 -35.37 16.99 34.66
CA ARG A 270 -36.43 17.97 34.85
C ARG A 270 -37.28 17.62 36.05
N ALA A 271 -37.70 16.37 36.19
CA ALA A 271 -38.47 15.91 37.34
C ALA A 271 -37.74 16.11 38.69
N ALA A 272 -36.43 15.83 38.72
CA ALA A 272 -35.59 16.10 39.89
C ALA A 272 -35.46 17.61 40.19
N SER A 273 -35.38 18.45 39.17
CA SER A 273 -35.36 19.91 39.31
C SER A 273 -36.70 20.43 39.87
N ASP A 274 -37.80 19.92 39.34
CA ASP A 274 -39.14 20.31 39.79
C ASP A 274 -39.41 19.87 41.23
N ALA A 275 -38.82 18.74 41.65
CA ALA A 275 -38.82 18.24 43.02
C ALA A 275 -37.82 18.96 43.96
N LEU A 276 -37.10 19.98 43.46
CA LEU A 276 -36.05 20.71 44.20
C LEU A 276 -34.84 19.83 44.58
N GLU A 277 -34.67 18.67 43.97
CA GLU A 277 -33.52 17.76 44.14
C GLU A 277 -32.34 18.21 43.27
N TYR A 278 -31.81 19.41 43.51
CA TYR A 278 -30.82 20.05 42.62
C TYR A 278 -29.54 19.26 42.46
N GLU A 279 -29.04 18.56 43.48
CA GLU A 279 -27.86 17.71 43.36
C GLU A 279 -28.09 16.52 42.42
N ARG A 280 -29.29 15.93 42.45
CA ARG A 280 -29.67 14.86 41.55
C ARG A 280 -29.83 15.38 40.12
N ALA A 281 -30.47 16.51 39.94
CA ALA A 281 -30.60 17.17 38.64
C ALA A 281 -29.22 17.52 38.02
N ALA A 282 -28.28 18.02 38.86
CA ALA A 282 -26.92 18.31 38.43
C ALA A 282 -26.14 17.05 37.99
N ARG A 283 -26.27 15.93 38.73
CA ARG A 283 -25.67 14.65 38.30
C ARG A 283 -26.22 14.17 36.97
N LEU A 284 -27.54 14.18 36.78
CA LEU A 284 -28.19 13.79 35.53
C LEU A 284 -27.79 14.68 34.35
N ARG A 285 -27.64 16.01 34.59
CA ARG A 285 -27.04 16.92 33.58
C ARG A 285 -25.61 16.52 33.17
N ASP A 286 -24.80 16.20 34.15
CA ASP A 286 -23.41 15.81 33.93
C ASP A 286 -23.31 14.45 33.22
N ASP A 287 -24.23 13.53 33.50
CA ASP A 287 -24.39 12.25 32.82
C ASP A 287 -24.80 12.43 31.35
N ILE A 288 -25.82 13.31 31.09
CA ILE A 288 -26.19 13.68 29.71
C ILE A 288 -24.99 14.26 28.96
N GLY A 289 -24.22 15.17 29.58
CA GLY A 289 -23.01 15.73 29.00
C GLY A 289 -21.94 14.67 28.75
N ALA A 290 -21.81 13.66 29.60
CA ALA A 290 -20.87 12.55 29.37
C ALA A 290 -21.28 11.67 28.16
N LEU A 291 -22.60 11.38 28.02
CA LEU A 291 -23.13 10.65 26.87
C LEU A 291 -22.96 11.44 25.57
N GLN A 292 -23.20 12.73 25.57
CA GLN A 292 -23.04 13.61 24.42
C GLN A 292 -21.57 13.63 23.97
N ARG A 293 -20.63 13.82 24.90
CA ARG A 293 -19.18 13.75 24.58
C ARG A 293 -18.75 12.38 24.05
N ALA A 294 -19.30 11.29 24.59
CA ALA A 294 -19.04 9.95 24.05
C ALA A 294 -19.61 9.77 22.64
N MET A 295 -20.71 10.47 22.32
CA MET A 295 -21.31 10.47 20.98
C MET A 295 -20.57 11.37 19.99
N GLU A 296 -20.05 12.53 20.41
CA GLU A 296 -19.28 13.46 19.57
C GLU A 296 -18.00 12.81 19.02
N ARG A 297 -17.40 11.90 19.77
CA ARG A 297 -16.24 11.12 19.31
C ARG A 297 -16.56 10.13 18.18
N ASN A 298 -17.85 9.80 17.99
CA ASN A 298 -18.33 8.98 16.89
C ASN A 298 -19.02 9.91 15.88
N ALA A 299 -18.27 10.40 14.89
CA ALA A 299 -18.78 11.34 13.88
C ALA A 299 -20.06 10.81 13.21
N VAL A 300 -21.08 11.66 13.12
CA VAL A 300 -22.27 11.39 12.29
C VAL A 300 -21.87 11.66 10.84
N VAL A 301 -21.84 10.61 10.04
CA VAL A 301 -21.44 10.69 8.63
C VAL A 301 -22.62 10.53 7.67
N LEU A 302 -23.70 9.83 8.11
CA LEU A 302 -24.94 9.68 7.36
C LEU A 302 -26.11 10.15 8.21
N ARG A 303 -26.76 11.22 7.80
CA ARG A 303 -27.86 11.87 8.55
C ARG A 303 -29.14 11.07 8.55
N ASP A 304 -29.32 10.18 7.58
CA ASP A 304 -30.49 9.32 7.42
C ASP A 304 -30.52 8.12 8.38
N GLY A 305 -29.49 7.97 9.23
CA GLY A 305 -29.40 6.87 10.18
C GLY A 305 -29.13 5.50 9.52
N THR A 306 -28.65 5.48 8.29
CA THR A 306 -28.40 4.25 7.53
C THR A 306 -27.33 3.37 8.18
N ASP A 307 -27.56 2.06 8.17
CA ASP A 307 -26.57 1.03 8.46
C ASP A 307 -25.89 0.62 7.16
N ALA A 308 -24.60 0.92 7.04
CA ALA A 308 -23.82 0.62 5.87
C ALA A 308 -22.38 0.22 6.22
N ASP A 309 -21.78 -0.59 5.36
CA ASP A 309 -20.33 -0.76 5.31
C ASP A 309 -19.81 -0.05 4.05
N VAL A 310 -18.83 0.82 4.23
CA VAL A 310 -18.24 1.62 3.16
C VAL A 310 -16.83 1.10 2.89
N VAL A 311 -16.62 0.56 1.72
CA VAL A 311 -15.36 -0.07 1.30
C VAL A 311 -14.71 0.77 0.22
N ALA A 312 -13.43 1.06 0.35
CA ALA A 312 -12.64 1.68 -0.69
C ALA A 312 -11.32 0.94 -0.90
N LEU A 313 -10.81 1.02 -2.11
CA LEU A 313 -9.55 0.44 -2.54
C LEU A 313 -8.60 1.56 -2.96
N ALA A 314 -7.31 1.36 -2.70
CA ALA A 314 -6.23 2.09 -3.33
C ALA A 314 -5.29 1.06 -3.96
N GLU A 315 -5.11 1.16 -5.26
CA GLU A 315 -4.45 0.13 -6.05
C GLU A 315 -3.14 0.64 -6.62
N ASP A 316 -2.18 -0.25 -6.68
CA ASP A 316 -1.03 -0.11 -7.56
C ASP A 316 -0.76 -1.45 -8.28
N PRO A 317 0.22 -1.51 -9.19
CA PRO A 317 0.48 -2.74 -9.92
C PRO A 317 0.81 -3.97 -9.09
N LEU A 318 1.37 -3.80 -7.88
CA LEU A 318 1.84 -4.90 -7.03
C LEU A 318 1.04 -5.06 -5.73
N GLU A 319 0.41 -4.00 -5.23
CA GLU A 319 -0.28 -3.99 -3.94
C GLU A 319 -1.67 -3.35 -4.06
N VAL A 320 -2.56 -3.74 -3.18
CA VAL A 320 -3.86 -3.10 -2.98
C VAL A 320 -4.07 -2.84 -1.50
N ALA A 321 -4.35 -1.58 -1.16
CA ALA A 321 -4.82 -1.23 0.17
C ALA A 321 -6.34 -1.19 0.18
N VAL A 322 -6.92 -1.79 1.20
CA VAL A 322 -8.36 -1.80 1.44
C VAL A 322 -8.65 -1.05 2.72
N GLN A 323 -9.65 -0.19 2.70
CA GLN A 323 -10.19 0.48 3.89
C GLN A 323 -11.68 0.25 3.96
N ILE A 324 -12.18 -0.10 5.15
CA ILE A 324 -13.60 -0.25 5.42
C ILE A 324 -14.00 0.59 6.62
N PHE A 325 -15.13 1.29 6.51
CA PHE A 325 -15.82 1.94 7.62
C PHE A 325 -17.14 1.25 7.90
N HIS A 326 -17.31 0.78 9.11
CA HIS A 326 -18.57 0.19 9.59
C HIS A 326 -19.47 1.30 10.14
N VAL A 327 -20.52 1.65 9.42
CA VAL A 327 -21.49 2.68 9.79
C VAL A 327 -22.75 2.00 10.35
N ARG A 328 -23.15 2.39 11.54
CA ARG A 328 -24.39 1.90 12.19
C ARG A 328 -25.13 3.08 12.80
N GLY A 329 -26.41 3.20 12.48
CA GLY A 329 -27.23 4.35 12.89
C GLY A 329 -26.66 5.69 12.36
N GLY A 330 -26.11 5.69 11.15
CA GLY A 330 -25.50 6.88 10.53
C GLY A 330 -24.14 7.30 11.11
N ARG A 331 -23.54 6.52 12.03
CA ARG A 331 -22.28 6.84 12.70
C ARG A 331 -21.20 5.79 12.41
N VAL A 332 -19.96 6.21 12.22
CA VAL A 332 -18.83 5.29 12.11
C VAL A 332 -18.62 4.61 13.47
N ARG A 333 -18.79 3.32 13.52
CA ARG A 333 -18.60 2.48 14.70
C ARG A 333 -17.26 1.79 14.75
N GLY A 334 -16.64 1.61 13.61
CA GLY A 334 -15.33 0.99 13.49
C GLY A 334 -14.75 1.21 12.11
N GLU A 335 -13.44 1.07 12.03
CA GLU A 335 -12.69 1.13 10.80
C GLU A 335 -11.64 0.01 10.77
N ARG A 336 -11.38 -0.52 9.59
CA ARG A 336 -10.33 -1.51 9.35
C ARG A 336 -9.65 -1.18 8.04
N GLY A 337 -8.32 -1.37 8.01
CA GLY A 337 -7.55 -1.19 6.79
C GLY A 337 -6.34 -2.09 6.79
N TRP A 338 -6.03 -2.65 5.66
CA TRP A 338 -4.87 -3.50 5.43
C TRP A 338 -4.39 -3.40 4.00
N VAL A 339 -3.18 -3.90 3.75
CA VAL A 339 -2.57 -3.98 2.43
C VAL A 339 -2.42 -5.45 2.07
N ALA A 340 -2.75 -5.79 0.85
CA ALA A 340 -2.55 -7.12 0.28
C ALA A 340 -1.69 -7.03 -0.98
N ASP A 341 -0.92 -8.08 -1.24
CA ASP A 341 -0.20 -8.21 -2.50
C ASP A 341 -1.19 -8.53 -3.62
N ARG A 342 -1.02 -7.88 -4.76
CA ARG A 342 -1.83 -8.10 -5.94
C ARG A 342 -1.24 -9.24 -6.77
N PHE A 343 -1.92 -10.36 -6.84
CA PHE A 343 -1.42 -11.57 -7.49
C PHE A 343 -1.92 -11.80 -8.91
N ASP A 344 -2.94 -11.06 -9.33
CA ASP A 344 -3.47 -11.14 -10.70
C ASP A 344 -3.65 -9.75 -11.31
N ASP A 345 -3.90 -9.73 -12.62
CA ASP A 345 -4.24 -8.52 -13.36
C ASP A 345 -5.75 -8.29 -13.41
N GLY A 346 -6.49 -8.90 -12.47
CA GLY A 346 -7.93 -8.68 -12.33
C GLY A 346 -8.26 -7.21 -12.12
N GLY A 347 -9.36 -6.76 -12.70
CA GLY A 347 -9.81 -5.38 -12.54
C GLY A 347 -10.28 -5.08 -11.12
N SER A 348 -10.49 -3.79 -10.83
CA SER A 348 -11.04 -3.34 -9.53
C SER A 348 -12.35 -4.01 -9.17
N GLU A 349 -13.15 -4.43 -10.14
CA GLU A 349 -14.42 -5.16 -9.96
C GLU A 349 -14.21 -6.55 -9.33
N GLU A 350 -13.19 -7.28 -9.78
CA GLU A 350 -12.82 -8.59 -9.25
C GLU A 350 -12.19 -8.45 -7.86
N LEU A 351 -11.39 -7.42 -7.63
CA LEU A 351 -10.79 -7.12 -6.33
C LEU A 351 -11.87 -6.82 -5.27
N VAL A 352 -12.86 -6.00 -5.60
CA VAL A 352 -14.00 -5.72 -4.70
C VAL A 352 -14.78 -6.99 -4.40
N GLU A 353 -15.02 -7.83 -5.41
CA GLU A 353 -15.74 -9.09 -5.23
C GLU A 353 -15.01 -10.03 -4.25
N GLN A 354 -13.74 -10.29 -4.49
CA GLN A 354 -12.91 -11.15 -3.64
C GLN A 354 -12.82 -10.64 -2.21
N PHE A 355 -12.71 -9.32 -2.07
CA PHE A 355 -12.70 -8.68 -0.78
C PHE A 355 -14.02 -8.87 -0.01
N LEU A 356 -15.16 -8.61 -0.65
CA LEU A 356 -16.47 -8.76 -0.03
C LEU A 356 -16.75 -10.23 0.34
N LEU A 357 -16.31 -11.16 -0.51
CA LEU A 357 -16.38 -12.59 -0.19
C LEU A 357 -15.59 -12.92 1.05
N GLN A 358 -14.33 -12.49 1.12
CA GLN A 358 -13.50 -12.74 2.30
C GLN A 358 -14.07 -12.09 3.56
N LEU A 359 -14.63 -10.88 3.44
CA LEU A 359 -15.20 -10.16 4.57
C LEU A 359 -16.45 -10.83 5.14
N TYR A 360 -17.32 -11.35 4.27
CA TYR A 360 -18.64 -11.85 4.64
C TYR A 360 -18.82 -13.37 4.53
N ALA A 361 -17.92 -14.13 3.93
CA ALA A 361 -18.11 -15.58 3.79
C ALA A 361 -17.98 -16.35 5.11
N GLU A 362 -17.19 -15.85 6.06
CA GLU A 362 -17.06 -16.50 7.36
C GLU A 362 -18.17 -16.05 8.32
N PRO A 363 -18.92 -16.97 8.93
CA PRO A 363 -19.80 -16.63 10.03
C PRO A 363 -18.95 -16.20 11.23
N ASP A 364 -19.16 -14.98 11.74
CA ASP A 364 -18.62 -14.61 13.04
C ASP A 364 -19.46 -15.33 14.12
N PRO A 365 -18.91 -16.33 14.82
CA PRO A 365 -19.69 -17.14 15.78
C PRO A 365 -20.20 -16.32 16.96
N THR A 366 -19.84 -15.05 17.05
CA THR A 366 -20.15 -14.15 18.16
C THR A 366 -21.15 -13.05 17.79
N THR A 367 -21.45 -12.92 16.49
CA THR A 367 -22.41 -11.93 15.98
C THR A 367 -23.58 -12.68 15.35
N ASN A 368 -24.83 -12.26 15.60
CA ASN A 368 -25.95 -12.79 14.84
C ASN A 368 -25.73 -12.46 13.36
N ASP A 369 -25.94 -13.40 12.47
CA ASP A 369 -25.76 -13.21 11.02
C ASP A 369 -26.51 -11.98 10.48
N ARG A 370 -27.63 -11.61 11.08
CA ARG A 370 -28.40 -10.41 10.74
C ARG A 370 -27.65 -9.11 11.05
N ASP A 371 -26.82 -9.07 12.09
CA ASP A 371 -26.06 -7.90 12.50
C ASP A 371 -24.68 -7.84 11.84
N ALA A 372 -24.20 -8.98 11.32
CA ALA A 372 -22.91 -9.10 10.66
C ALA A 372 -22.92 -8.46 9.25
N VAL A 373 -24.02 -8.62 8.50
CA VAL A 373 -24.19 -8.04 7.16
C VAL A 373 -25.07 -6.80 7.26
N PRO A 374 -24.61 -5.59 6.88
CA PRO A 374 -25.43 -4.38 6.90
C PRO A 374 -26.50 -4.41 5.82
N ARG A 375 -27.47 -3.48 5.91
CA ARG A 375 -28.49 -3.31 4.86
C ARG A 375 -27.89 -2.80 3.56
N GLU A 376 -26.83 -2.02 3.63
CA GLU A 376 -26.21 -1.38 2.48
C GLU A 376 -24.69 -1.57 2.52
N ILE A 377 -24.10 -1.87 1.38
CA ILE A 377 -22.66 -1.96 1.18
C ILE A 377 -22.32 -0.96 0.07
N LEU A 378 -21.52 0.04 0.41
CA LEU A 378 -21.03 1.04 -0.54
C LEU A 378 -19.65 0.65 -1.02
N VAL A 379 -19.49 0.58 -2.34
CA VAL A 379 -18.27 0.13 -3.02
C VAL A 379 -17.83 1.16 -4.05
N PRO A 380 -16.53 1.21 -4.41
CA PRO A 380 -16.03 2.15 -5.41
C PRO A 380 -16.45 1.76 -6.82
N VAL A 381 -16.50 0.47 -7.12
CA VAL A 381 -16.98 -0.13 -8.38
C VAL A 381 -17.88 -1.34 -8.08
N MET A 382 -18.79 -1.67 -8.99
CA MET A 382 -19.65 -2.85 -8.81
C MET A 382 -18.82 -4.13 -8.97
N PRO A 383 -18.98 -5.12 -8.07
CA PRO A 383 -18.31 -6.41 -8.22
C PRO A 383 -18.77 -7.16 -9.47
N SER A 384 -17.89 -7.98 -10.05
CA SER A 384 -18.15 -8.70 -11.31
C SER A 384 -19.38 -9.62 -11.24
N SER A 385 -19.61 -10.26 -10.08
CA SER A 385 -20.77 -11.14 -9.82
C SER A 385 -21.74 -10.51 -8.81
N ALA A 386 -22.05 -9.22 -8.96
CA ALA A 386 -22.85 -8.46 -8.01
C ALA A 386 -24.19 -9.12 -7.63
N GLU A 387 -24.91 -9.72 -8.59
CA GLU A 387 -26.19 -10.39 -8.32
C GLU A 387 -26.02 -11.63 -7.44
N SER A 388 -25.04 -12.48 -7.74
CA SER A 388 -24.79 -13.70 -6.97
C SER A 388 -24.29 -13.38 -5.57
N LEU A 389 -23.43 -12.38 -5.44
CA LEU A 389 -22.93 -11.88 -4.16
C LEU A 389 -24.07 -11.26 -3.31
N THR A 390 -24.95 -10.45 -3.92
CA THR A 390 -26.11 -9.89 -3.25
C THR A 390 -27.03 -10.98 -2.72
N ARG A 391 -27.33 -12.01 -3.53
CA ARG A 391 -28.18 -13.14 -3.11
C ARG A 391 -27.57 -13.90 -1.93
N MET A 392 -26.26 -14.19 -1.97
CA MET A 392 -25.55 -14.83 -0.86
C MET A 392 -25.64 -13.99 0.45
N LEU A 393 -25.49 -12.67 0.32
CA LEU A 393 -25.57 -11.76 1.47
C LEU A 393 -26.99 -11.64 2.02
N GLU A 394 -28.02 -11.65 1.16
CA GLU A 394 -29.43 -11.64 1.53
C GLU A 394 -29.85 -12.93 2.26
N GLU A 395 -29.43 -14.09 1.75
CA GLU A 395 -29.64 -15.38 2.43
C GLU A 395 -29.04 -15.35 3.84
N ARG A 396 -27.85 -14.84 3.98
CA ARG A 396 -27.16 -14.75 5.26
C ARG A 396 -27.82 -13.75 6.22
N ARG A 397 -28.18 -12.57 5.71
CA ARG A 397 -28.85 -11.54 6.51
C ARG A 397 -30.30 -11.93 6.86
N GLY A 398 -30.96 -12.73 6.02
CA GLY A 398 -32.40 -13.02 6.09
C GLY A 398 -33.28 -11.82 5.70
N SER A 399 -32.72 -10.85 4.95
CA SER A 399 -33.45 -9.68 4.44
C SER A 399 -32.63 -8.98 3.34
N HIS A 400 -33.24 -8.05 2.59
CA HIS A 400 -32.61 -7.39 1.48
C HIS A 400 -31.30 -6.67 1.83
N VAL A 401 -30.30 -6.82 0.95
CA VAL A 401 -28.98 -6.16 0.97
C VAL A 401 -28.77 -5.40 -0.32
N PHE A 402 -28.27 -4.19 -0.24
CA PHE A 402 -27.99 -3.35 -1.40
C PHE A 402 -26.49 -3.10 -1.54
N ILE A 403 -25.89 -3.59 -2.62
CA ILE A 403 -24.55 -3.20 -3.02
C ILE A 403 -24.67 -2.01 -3.98
N ARG A 404 -24.01 -0.89 -3.70
CA ARG A 404 -24.16 0.35 -4.47
C ARG A 404 -22.86 1.12 -4.60
N VAL A 405 -22.69 1.77 -5.77
CA VAL A 405 -21.66 2.80 -5.98
C VAL A 405 -22.29 4.17 -5.73
N PRO A 406 -21.90 4.91 -4.69
CA PRO A 406 -22.51 6.20 -4.36
C PRO A 406 -22.06 7.27 -5.36
N GLN A 407 -23.04 7.96 -5.97
CA GLN A 407 -22.79 8.98 -7.01
C GLN A 407 -22.81 10.41 -6.49
N ARG A 408 -23.54 10.69 -5.40
CA ARG A 408 -23.78 12.05 -4.86
C ARG A 408 -24.14 12.05 -3.38
N GLY A 409 -24.06 13.21 -2.75
CA GLY A 409 -24.46 13.46 -1.36
C GLY A 409 -23.51 12.87 -0.32
N ASP A 410 -24.02 12.75 0.94
CA ASP A 410 -23.23 12.34 2.11
C ASP A 410 -22.51 10.98 1.91
N LYS A 411 -23.14 10.04 1.19
CA LYS A 411 -22.56 8.71 0.90
C LYS A 411 -21.35 8.81 -0.04
N ARG A 412 -21.41 9.70 -1.03
CA ARG A 412 -20.26 9.95 -1.94
C ARG A 412 -19.12 10.62 -1.18
N ALA A 413 -19.39 11.64 -0.39
CA ALA A 413 -18.38 12.31 0.43
C ALA A 413 -17.71 11.36 1.44
N LEU A 414 -18.50 10.42 2.02
CA LEU A 414 -17.95 9.40 2.89
C LEU A 414 -17.05 8.41 2.13
N MET A 415 -17.46 7.96 0.94
CA MET A 415 -16.65 7.10 0.07
C MET A 415 -15.30 7.75 -0.26
N GLU A 416 -15.27 9.03 -0.61
CA GLU A 416 -14.04 9.78 -0.88
C GLU A 416 -13.13 9.88 0.34
N THR A 417 -13.71 9.99 1.54
CA THR A 417 -12.95 9.96 2.79
C THR A 417 -12.31 8.58 3.01
N VAL A 418 -13.06 7.50 2.80
CA VAL A 418 -12.55 6.13 2.94
C VAL A 418 -11.48 5.84 1.89
N ALA A 419 -11.66 6.32 0.65
CA ALA A 419 -10.67 6.18 -0.42
C ALA A 419 -9.34 6.90 -0.09
N ARG A 420 -9.39 8.13 0.45
CA ARG A 420 -8.18 8.81 0.93
C ARG A 420 -7.46 8.03 2.02
N ASN A 421 -8.20 7.45 2.95
CA ASN A 421 -7.59 6.63 4.01
C ASN A 421 -6.94 5.36 3.43
N ALA A 422 -7.55 4.72 2.43
CA ALA A 422 -6.94 3.59 1.72
C ALA A 422 -5.61 4.01 1.06
N GLN A 423 -5.61 5.17 0.38
CA GLN A 423 -4.41 5.74 -0.24
C GLN A 423 -3.30 6.04 0.78
N GLU A 424 -3.65 6.64 1.92
CA GLU A 424 -2.68 6.91 2.99
C GLU A 424 -2.09 5.63 3.58
N ILE A 425 -2.90 4.57 3.71
CA ILE A 425 -2.43 3.26 4.18
C ILE A 425 -1.41 2.68 3.19
N LEU A 426 -1.70 2.71 1.89
CA LEU A 426 -0.80 2.23 0.85
C LEU A 426 0.52 2.99 0.85
N ILE A 427 0.47 4.32 0.87
CA ILE A 427 1.66 5.19 0.94
C ILE A 427 2.49 4.90 2.19
N LYS A 428 1.84 4.78 3.34
CA LYS A 428 2.51 4.47 4.62
C LYS A 428 3.16 3.10 4.59
N HIS A 429 2.48 2.08 4.05
CA HIS A 429 3.01 0.73 3.90
C HIS A 429 4.28 0.75 3.03
N LYS A 430 4.21 1.34 1.85
CA LYS A 430 5.35 1.49 0.93
C LYS A 430 6.53 2.24 1.57
N THR A 431 6.24 3.33 2.29
CA THR A 431 7.28 4.12 2.96
C THR A 431 7.96 3.32 4.06
N THR A 432 7.20 2.56 4.85
CA THR A 432 7.74 1.71 5.92
C THR A 432 8.61 0.60 5.34
N ARG A 433 8.12 -0.10 4.32
CA ARG A 433 8.86 -1.16 3.60
C ARG A 433 10.16 -0.63 3.00
N ALA A 434 10.10 0.55 2.37
CA ALA A 434 11.27 1.21 1.80
C ALA A 434 12.33 1.63 2.83
N GLY A 435 11.95 1.91 4.06
CA GLY A 435 12.85 2.34 5.15
C GLY A 435 13.51 1.19 5.90
N ASP A 436 13.01 -0.02 5.78
CA ASP A 436 13.54 -1.19 6.49
C ASP A 436 14.84 -1.68 5.86
N LEU A 437 15.92 -1.77 6.67
CA LEU A 437 17.25 -2.21 6.22
C LEU A 437 17.24 -3.67 5.77
N SER A 438 16.55 -4.55 6.50
CA SER A 438 16.45 -5.98 6.19
C SER A 438 15.75 -6.20 4.85
N THR A 439 14.66 -5.50 4.62
CA THR A 439 13.89 -5.53 3.37
C THR A 439 14.72 -5.02 2.20
N ARG A 440 15.51 -3.96 2.39
CA ARG A 440 16.40 -3.41 1.34
C ARG A 440 17.52 -4.37 0.96
N ASN A 441 18.20 -4.95 1.95
CA ASN A 441 19.27 -5.93 1.69
C ASN A 441 18.71 -7.12 0.93
N ARG A 442 17.57 -7.65 1.37
CA ARG A 442 16.89 -8.74 0.69
C ARG A 442 16.50 -8.36 -0.75
N ALA A 443 16.03 -7.14 -0.99
CA ALA A 443 15.72 -6.67 -2.33
C ALA A 443 16.93 -6.68 -3.27
N LEU A 444 18.10 -6.25 -2.79
CA LEU A 444 19.33 -6.26 -3.55
C LEU A 444 19.85 -7.69 -3.81
N GLU A 445 19.70 -8.59 -2.82
CA GLU A 445 20.04 -10.02 -2.96
C GLU A 445 19.11 -10.71 -3.95
N GLU A 446 17.80 -10.47 -3.90
CA GLU A 446 16.84 -11.03 -4.85
C GLU A 446 17.07 -10.53 -6.28
N ILE A 447 17.49 -9.27 -6.49
CA ILE A 447 17.88 -8.75 -7.81
C ILE A 447 19.18 -9.43 -8.28
N GLN A 448 20.17 -9.58 -7.40
CA GLN A 448 21.40 -10.28 -7.71
C GLN A 448 21.13 -11.70 -8.19
N GLU A 449 20.31 -12.45 -7.46
CA GLU A 449 19.97 -13.84 -7.76
C GLU A 449 19.16 -13.95 -9.06
N ALA A 450 18.14 -13.09 -9.24
CA ALA A 450 17.27 -13.13 -10.40
C ALA A 450 17.97 -12.75 -11.71
N LEU A 451 18.95 -11.85 -11.67
CA LEU A 451 19.71 -11.38 -12.83
C LEU A 451 21.10 -12.04 -12.93
N GLU A 452 21.40 -13.03 -12.08
CA GLU A 452 22.68 -13.77 -12.04
C GLU A 452 23.89 -12.83 -11.94
N LEU A 453 23.78 -11.74 -11.15
CA LEU A 453 24.86 -10.77 -11.00
C LEU A 453 25.98 -11.31 -10.09
N PRO A 454 27.24 -10.91 -10.33
CA PRO A 454 28.37 -11.37 -9.52
C PRO A 454 28.32 -10.87 -8.06
N SER A 455 27.63 -9.76 -7.82
CA SER A 455 27.41 -9.17 -6.49
C SER A 455 26.11 -8.38 -6.45
N ALA A 456 25.59 -8.13 -5.23
CA ALA A 456 24.40 -7.30 -5.04
C ALA A 456 24.59 -5.90 -5.64
N PRO A 457 23.63 -5.40 -6.43
CA PRO A 457 23.75 -4.13 -7.13
C PRO A 457 23.54 -2.94 -6.19
N LEU A 458 24.58 -2.58 -5.42
CA LEU A 458 24.49 -1.50 -4.43
C LEU A 458 24.21 -0.14 -5.05
N ARG A 459 24.71 0.12 -6.27
CA ARG A 459 24.43 1.34 -7.02
C ARG A 459 23.70 1.04 -8.30
N ILE A 460 22.47 1.54 -8.39
CA ILE A 460 21.57 1.32 -9.53
C ILE A 460 21.24 2.68 -10.16
N GLU A 461 21.39 2.80 -11.49
CA GLU A 461 20.95 3.96 -12.26
C GLU A 461 19.74 3.56 -13.10
N CYS A 462 18.62 4.30 -12.99
CA CYS A 462 17.42 4.04 -13.80
C CYS A 462 17.16 5.20 -14.76
N TYR A 463 16.83 4.85 -16.01
CA TYR A 463 16.62 5.79 -17.11
C TYR A 463 15.22 5.69 -17.68
N ASP A 464 14.57 6.84 -17.85
CA ASP A 464 13.27 6.99 -18.50
C ASP A 464 13.33 8.05 -19.60
N ILE A 465 12.68 7.81 -20.72
CA ILE A 465 12.53 8.74 -21.84
C ILE A 465 11.11 9.26 -21.86
N SER A 466 10.95 10.54 -21.66
CA SER A 466 9.64 11.21 -21.63
C SER A 466 9.51 12.23 -22.74
N ASN A 467 8.41 12.15 -23.49
CA ASN A 467 8.08 13.02 -24.62
C ASN A 467 7.07 14.10 -24.22
N LEU A 468 7.36 15.36 -24.56
CA LEU A 468 6.46 16.51 -24.39
C LEU A 468 5.76 16.80 -25.73
N GLN A 469 4.58 16.23 -25.95
CA GLN A 469 3.70 16.60 -27.08
C GLN A 469 4.43 16.96 -28.40
N GLY A 470 5.51 16.25 -28.72
CA GLY A 470 6.19 16.35 -30.01
C GLY A 470 7.28 17.42 -30.13
N THR A 471 7.58 18.23 -29.10
CA THR A 471 8.54 19.34 -29.26
C THR A 471 9.89 19.16 -28.55
N GLU A 472 9.97 18.40 -27.46
CA GLU A 472 11.24 18.15 -26.77
C GLU A 472 11.23 16.81 -26.04
N VAL A 473 12.15 15.95 -26.40
CA VAL A 473 12.42 14.67 -25.75
C VAL A 473 13.44 14.88 -24.64
N VAL A 474 13.12 14.40 -23.44
CA VAL A 474 14.02 14.51 -22.27
C VAL A 474 14.22 13.12 -21.67
N GLY A 475 15.50 12.72 -21.55
CA GLY A 475 15.88 11.55 -20.74
C GLY A 475 16.06 11.94 -19.28
N SER A 476 15.50 11.20 -18.36
CA SER A 476 15.73 11.30 -16.93
C SER A 476 16.63 10.16 -16.43
N MET A 477 17.50 10.48 -15.47
CA MET A 477 18.35 9.51 -14.76
C MET A 477 18.14 9.69 -13.28
N VAL A 478 17.75 8.65 -12.60
CA VAL A 478 17.72 8.58 -11.13
C VAL A 478 18.75 7.58 -10.63
N VAL A 479 19.25 7.81 -9.43
CA VAL A 479 20.30 6.99 -8.81
C VAL A 479 19.80 6.50 -7.46
N PHE A 480 19.95 5.20 -7.24
CA PHE A 480 19.73 4.57 -5.93
C PHE A 480 21.05 3.97 -5.44
N GLU A 481 21.30 4.13 -4.16
CA GLU A 481 22.45 3.57 -3.46
C GLU A 481 21.95 2.86 -2.22
N ASP A 482 22.35 1.61 -2.02
CA ASP A 482 21.84 0.73 -0.94
C ASP A 482 20.30 0.69 -0.88
N GLY A 483 19.63 0.68 -2.04
CA GLY A 483 18.18 0.68 -2.17
C GLY A 483 17.50 2.00 -1.82
N LEU A 484 18.25 3.11 -1.63
CA LEU A 484 17.72 4.44 -1.31
C LEU A 484 18.02 5.47 -2.41
N PRO A 485 17.08 6.41 -2.66
CA PRO A 485 17.26 7.42 -3.70
C PRO A 485 18.33 8.46 -3.35
N ARG A 486 19.32 8.65 -4.22
CA ARG A 486 20.37 9.69 -4.15
C ARG A 486 19.99 10.89 -5.00
N LYS A 487 19.05 11.71 -4.53
CA LYS A 487 18.48 12.84 -5.30
C LYS A 487 19.50 13.87 -5.78
N SER A 488 20.64 14.02 -5.10
CA SER A 488 21.74 14.90 -5.51
C SER A 488 22.39 14.49 -6.84
N GLU A 489 22.26 13.22 -7.21
CA GLU A 489 22.86 12.63 -8.40
C GLU A 489 21.90 12.45 -9.58
N TYR A 490 20.63 12.83 -9.42
CA TYR A 490 19.66 12.83 -10.50
C TYR A 490 20.04 13.78 -11.63
N ARG A 491 19.89 13.35 -12.88
CA ARG A 491 20.23 14.14 -14.06
C ARG A 491 19.12 14.09 -15.11
N ARG A 492 19.13 15.14 -15.93
CA ARG A 492 18.27 15.28 -17.11
C ARG A 492 19.12 15.49 -18.34
N PHE A 493 18.75 14.82 -19.39
CA PHE A 493 19.41 14.87 -20.68
C PHE A 493 18.41 15.40 -21.72
N VAL A 494 18.61 16.62 -22.19
CA VAL A 494 17.85 17.10 -23.34
C VAL A 494 18.40 16.38 -24.57
N ILE A 495 17.54 15.68 -25.29
CA ILE A 495 17.90 14.94 -26.52
C ILE A 495 18.18 15.96 -27.63
N ARG A 496 19.23 15.76 -28.40
CA ARG A 496 19.73 16.72 -29.40
C ARG A 496 19.89 16.13 -30.79
N GLN A 497 20.06 14.81 -30.91
CA GLN A 497 20.45 14.15 -32.14
C GLN A 497 19.30 13.34 -32.76
N VAL A 498 18.14 13.31 -32.11
CA VAL A 498 16.99 12.54 -32.55
C VAL A 498 15.87 13.46 -32.97
N ASP A 499 15.51 13.44 -34.26
CA ASP A 499 14.36 14.12 -34.79
C ASP A 499 13.09 13.28 -34.62
N GLY A 500 12.07 13.83 -33.99
CA GLY A 500 10.77 13.18 -33.77
C GLY A 500 10.69 12.30 -32.52
N GLN A 501 9.66 11.43 -32.48
CA GLN A 501 9.37 10.54 -31.34
C GLN A 501 10.06 9.19 -31.54
N ASN A 502 11.34 9.11 -31.21
CA ASN A 502 12.10 7.86 -31.24
C ASN A 502 12.77 7.59 -29.90
N ASP A 503 12.04 6.94 -29.00
CA ASP A 503 12.49 6.65 -27.64
C ASP A 503 13.71 5.72 -27.61
N VAL A 504 13.86 4.84 -28.60
CA VAL A 504 14.98 3.91 -28.75
C VAL A 504 16.29 4.67 -29.05
N ALA A 505 16.25 5.58 -30.03
CA ALA A 505 17.40 6.41 -30.38
C ALA A 505 17.72 7.42 -29.26
N ALA A 506 16.70 7.94 -28.57
CA ALA A 506 16.88 8.82 -27.42
C ALA A 506 17.56 8.10 -26.24
N MET A 507 17.19 6.85 -25.97
CA MET A 507 17.83 6.01 -24.93
C MET A 507 19.31 5.80 -25.28
N HIS A 508 19.64 5.43 -26.52
CA HIS A 508 21.02 5.28 -26.97
C HIS A 508 21.84 6.58 -26.75
N GLU A 509 21.29 7.76 -27.10
CA GLU A 509 21.96 9.05 -26.89
C GLU A 509 22.24 9.31 -25.39
N VAL A 510 21.25 9.07 -24.53
CA VAL A 510 21.38 9.32 -23.08
C VAL A 510 22.47 8.43 -22.48
N ILE A 511 22.43 7.13 -22.73
CA ILE A 511 23.41 6.16 -22.23
C ILE A 511 24.80 6.50 -22.75
N THR A 512 24.96 6.78 -24.07
CA THR A 512 26.23 7.19 -24.65
C THR A 512 26.80 8.43 -23.97
N ARG A 513 25.99 9.46 -23.74
CA ARG A 513 26.46 10.72 -23.11
C ARG A 513 26.86 10.52 -21.65
N ARG A 514 26.11 9.69 -20.91
CA ARG A 514 26.42 9.39 -19.51
C ARG A 514 27.73 8.62 -19.37
N PHE A 515 27.88 7.56 -20.14
CA PHE A 515 29.04 6.67 -20.02
C PHE A 515 30.31 7.21 -20.69
N ARG A 516 30.17 8.03 -21.71
CA ARG A 516 31.31 8.82 -22.22
C ARG A 516 31.88 9.73 -21.14
N ARG A 517 31.02 10.40 -20.38
CA ARG A 517 31.46 11.21 -19.24
C ARG A 517 32.15 10.37 -18.15
N LEU A 518 31.71 9.15 -17.89
CA LEU A 518 32.39 8.23 -16.98
C LEU A 518 33.80 7.92 -17.45
N LEU A 519 33.96 7.61 -18.74
CA LEU A 519 35.28 7.33 -19.33
C LEU A 519 36.21 8.55 -19.28
N ASP A 520 35.70 9.73 -19.55
CA ASP A 520 36.46 11.00 -19.45
C ASP A 520 36.94 11.24 -18.01
N ASP A 521 36.06 11.06 -17.03
CA ASP A 521 36.39 11.19 -15.60
C ASP A 521 37.38 10.13 -15.14
N ARG A 522 37.24 8.85 -15.57
CA ARG A 522 38.21 7.78 -15.32
C ARG A 522 39.60 8.11 -15.96
N ALA A 523 39.61 8.63 -17.19
CA ALA A 523 40.85 9.03 -17.85
C ALA A 523 41.53 10.22 -17.14
N ALA A 524 40.77 11.18 -16.64
CA ALA A 524 41.29 12.29 -15.87
C ALA A 524 41.89 11.81 -14.52
N ILE A 525 41.24 10.89 -13.83
CA ILE A 525 41.73 10.29 -12.58
C ILE A 525 43.03 9.54 -12.83
N ARG A 526 43.14 8.72 -13.91
CA ARG A 526 44.37 7.99 -14.26
C ARG A 526 45.52 8.94 -14.57
N ARG A 527 45.29 10.07 -15.26
CA ARG A 527 46.34 11.07 -15.53
C ARG A 527 46.83 11.70 -14.24
N GLN A 528 45.92 12.07 -13.34
CA GLN A 528 46.30 12.65 -12.05
C GLN A 528 47.07 11.66 -11.16
N ALA A 529 46.72 10.36 -11.17
CA ALA A 529 47.50 9.33 -10.49
C ALA A 529 48.92 9.18 -11.06
N ALA A 530 49.06 9.16 -12.41
CA ALA A 530 50.38 9.07 -13.06
C ALA A 530 51.24 10.32 -12.78
N ASP A 531 50.62 11.51 -12.70
CA ASP A 531 51.31 12.75 -12.35
C ASP A 531 51.78 12.75 -10.88
N ALA A 532 50.96 12.17 -9.95
CA ALA A 532 51.27 12.01 -8.53
C ALA A 532 52.43 10.98 -8.30
N ASP A 533 52.43 9.86 -9.01
CA ASP A 533 53.52 8.86 -8.98
C ASP A 533 54.86 9.46 -9.44
N ASN A 534 54.83 10.30 -10.47
CA ASN A 534 56.03 11.04 -10.92
C ASN A 534 56.51 12.14 -9.93
N ALA A 535 55.62 12.61 -9.04
CA ALA A 535 55.93 13.58 -8.00
C ALA A 535 56.42 12.95 -6.67
N GLY A 536 56.49 11.64 -6.55
CA GLY A 536 57.02 10.92 -5.40
C GLY A 536 56.16 10.96 -4.15
N SER A 537 54.85 11.26 -4.27
CA SER A 537 53.91 11.22 -3.15
C SER A 537 53.33 9.81 -2.96
N THR A 538 53.70 9.16 -1.86
CA THR A 538 53.28 7.80 -1.49
C THR A 538 51.99 7.78 -0.60
N ASP A 539 51.11 8.73 -0.77
CA ASP A 539 49.79 8.68 -0.08
C ASP A 539 48.83 7.75 -0.81
N GLU A 540 48.82 6.49 -0.44
CA GLU A 540 47.90 5.44 -0.95
C GLU A 540 46.41 5.75 -0.65
N ASP A 541 46.08 6.70 0.25
CA ASP A 541 44.73 7.10 0.64
C ASP A 541 44.21 8.40 -0.01
N SER A 542 44.84 8.86 -1.11
CA SER A 542 44.36 10.10 -1.77
C SER A 542 42.99 9.87 -2.44
N PRO A 543 41.95 10.64 -2.11
CA PRO A 543 40.62 10.42 -2.66
C PRO A 543 40.57 10.87 -4.12
N LEU A 544 41.00 10.01 -5.04
CA LEU A 544 40.97 10.20 -6.51
C LEU A 544 39.53 10.53 -7.04
N LEU A 545 38.51 10.35 -6.20
CA LEU A 545 37.12 10.58 -6.52
C LEU A 545 36.63 12.00 -6.19
N VAL A 546 37.53 12.87 -5.70
CA VAL A 546 37.18 14.27 -5.34
C VAL A 546 37.84 15.20 -6.39
N ASP A 547 37.12 16.23 -6.82
CA ASP A 547 37.63 17.27 -7.67
C ASP A 547 38.63 18.14 -6.86
N PRO A 548 39.90 18.19 -7.23
CA PRO A 548 40.92 18.87 -6.44
C PRO A 548 40.76 20.39 -6.41
N THR A 549 39.94 20.96 -7.31
CA THR A 549 39.70 22.41 -7.39
C THR A 549 38.51 22.84 -6.52
N THR A 550 37.51 21.96 -6.42
CA THR A 550 36.25 22.29 -5.72
C THR A 550 36.05 21.53 -4.41
N GLY A 551 36.88 20.49 -4.13
CA GLY A 551 36.71 19.59 -2.98
C GLY A 551 35.43 18.75 -3.01
N ALA A 552 34.70 18.75 -4.12
CA ALA A 552 33.43 18.07 -4.24
C ALA A 552 33.60 16.70 -4.91
N PRO A 553 32.82 15.66 -4.52
CA PRO A 553 32.86 14.37 -5.17
C PRO A 553 32.55 14.49 -6.67
N ARG A 554 33.35 13.82 -7.52
CA ARG A 554 33.11 13.74 -8.97
C ARG A 554 31.90 12.85 -9.22
N LYS A 555 30.76 13.47 -9.53
CA LYS A 555 29.43 12.88 -9.56
C LYS A 555 29.24 11.74 -10.59
N PHE A 556 30.09 11.69 -11.64
CA PHE A 556 30.00 10.68 -12.70
C PHE A 556 31.13 9.64 -12.65
N ALA A 557 32.05 9.75 -11.71
CA ALA A 557 33.18 8.84 -11.59
C ALA A 557 32.80 7.44 -11.07
N TYR A 558 31.63 7.33 -10.44
CA TYR A 558 31.14 6.06 -9.90
C TYR A 558 30.44 5.24 -10.98
N THR A 559 30.89 3.99 -11.13
CA THR A 559 30.27 3.02 -12.02
C THR A 559 29.01 2.47 -11.36
N PRO A 560 27.87 2.44 -12.05
CA PRO A 560 26.71 1.72 -11.54
C PRO A 560 26.95 0.20 -11.59
N SER A 561 26.49 -0.52 -10.59
CA SER A 561 26.49 -1.99 -10.59
C SER A 561 25.40 -2.52 -11.53
N LEU A 562 24.31 -1.76 -11.68
CA LEU A 562 23.18 -2.11 -12.54
C LEU A 562 22.61 -0.85 -13.21
N VAL A 563 22.36 -0.94 -14.49
CA VAL A 563 21.59 0.03 -15.29
C VAL A 563 20.21 -0.57 -15.55
N VAL A 564 19.18 0.20 -15.22
CA VAL A 564 17.77 -0.14 -15.49
C VAL A 564 17.22 0.84 -16.51
N VAL A 565 16.58 0.37 -17.57
CA VAL A 565 15.88 1.21 -18.53
C VAL A 565 14.37 0.99 -18.41
N ASP A 566 13.59 2.09 -18.39
CA ASP A 566 12.14 2.00 -18.44
C ASP A 566 11.72 1.66 -19.89
N GLY A 567 11.55 0.38 -20.14
CA GLY A 567 11.20 -0.13 -21.46
C GLY A 567 11.48 -1.61 -21.65
N GLY A 568 11.02 -2.12 -22.77
CA GLY A 568 11.19 -3.52 -23.18
C GLY A 568 12.43 -3.77 -24.03
N PRO A 569 12.46 -4.90 -24.79
CA PRO A 569 13.61 -5.32 -25.57
C PRO A 569 14.23 -4.26 -26.49
N PRO A 570 13.48 -3.40 -27.19
CA PRO A 570 14.07 -2.39 -28.09
C PRO A 570 14.91 -1.35 -27.33
N GLN A 571 14.46 -0.90 -26.14
CA GLN A 571 15.18 0.05 -25.31
C GLN A 571 16.41 -0.59 -24.68
N VAL A 572 16.31 -1.84 -24.23
CA VAL A 572 17.43 -2.63 -23.71
C VAL A 572 18.52 -2.80 -24.77
N ALA A 573 18.14 -3.19 -25.99
CA ALA A 573 19.07 -3.35 -27.11
C ALA A 573 19.78 -2.04 -27.47
N ALA A 574 19.05 -0.89 -27.42
CA ALA A 574 19.66 0.41 -27.67
C ALA A 574 20.69 0.80 -26.58
N ALA A 575 20.37 0.52 -25.31
CA ALA A 575 21.26 0.77 -24.18
C ALA A 575 22.50 -0.16 -24.25
N ALA A 576 22.30 -1.46 -24.52
CA ALA A 576 23.37 -2.44 -24.71
C ALA A 576 24.31 -2.03 -25.84
N LYS A 577 23.77 -1.62 -26.98
CA LYS A 577 24.56 -1.11 -28.11
C LYS A 577 25.40 0.10 -27.72
N ALA A 578 24.85 1.05 -26.99
CA ALA A 578 25.58 2.24 -26.53
C ALA A 578 26.76 1.89 -25.60
N LEU A 579 26.55 0.95 -24.67
CA LEU A 579 27.61 0.46 -23.77
C LEU A 579 28.70 -0.26 -24.56
N HIS A 580 28.35 -1.16 -25.48
CA HIS A 580 29.28 -1.91 -26.34
C HIS A 580 30.11 -0.98 -27.23
N GLU A 581 29.51 0.05 -27.86
CA GLU A 581 30.22 1.06 -28.68
C GLU A 581 31.24 1.84 -27.85
N LEU A 582 31.09 1.94 -26.54
CA LEU A 582 32.03 2.59 -25.63
C LEU A 582 33.01 1.61 -24.98
N GLY A 583 32.94 0.31 -25.28
CA GLY A 583 33.80 -0.73 -24.70
C GLY A 583 33.56 -0.92 -23.20
N ILE A 584 32.33 -0.81 -22.74
CA ILE A 584 31.93 -0.98 -21.34
C ILE A 584 31.16 -2.29 -21.20
N ASP A 585 31.82 -3.30 -20.63
CA ASP A 585 31.31 -4.66 -20.44
C ASP A 585 31.16 -5.00 -18.93
N ASP A 586 31.59 -4.08 -18.06
CA ASP A 586 31.59 -4.26 -16.58
C ASP A 586 30.32 -3.74 -15.91
N VAL A 587 29.27 -3.37 -16.64
CA VAL A 587 28.01 -2.82 -16.15
C VAL A 587 26.87 -3.72 -16.56
N ALA A 588 26.15 -4.25 -15.57
CA ALA A 588 24.93 -5.02 -15.83
C ALA A 588 23.81 -4.11 -16.34
N LEU A 589 22.98 -4.63 -17.25
CA LEU A 589 21.87 -3.91 -17.87
C LEU A 589 20.60 -4.74 -17.83
N CYS A 590 19.49 -4.11 -17.47
CA CYS A 590 18.16 -4.70 -17.66
C CYS A 590 17.13 -3.64 -18.06
N GLY A 591 16.01 -4.09 -18.61
CA GLY A 591 14.82 -3.27 -18.89
C GLY A 591 13.66 -3.70 -18.05
N LEU A 592 12.84 -2.75 -17.60
CA LEU A 592 11.60 -3.01 -16.91
C LEU A 592 10.43 -2.58 -17.80
N ALA A 593 9.71 -3.56 -18.35
CA ALA A 593 8.59 -3.29 -19.24
C ALA A 593 7.35 -2.79 -18.47
N LYS A 594 6.30 -2.36 -19.20
CA LYS A 594 5.01 -1.96 -18.62
C LYS A 594 4.39 -3.05 -17.75
N ARG A 595 4.58 -4.31 -18.11
CA ARG A 595 4.29 -5.46 -17.26
C ARG A 595 5.45 -5.62 -16.29
N LEU A 596 5.27 -5.19 -15.07
CA LEU A 596 6.30 -5.05 -14.03
C LEU A 596 7.07 -6.31 -13.69
N GLU A 597 6.49 -7.47 -13.94
CA GLU A 597 7.11 -8.77 -13.65
C GLU A 597 8.14 -9.17 -14.68
N GLU A 598 8.13 -8.52 -15.86
CA GLU A 598 8.99 -8.83 -16.99
C GLU A 598 10.24 -7.95 -16.96
N VAL A 599 11.35 -8.54 -16.51
CA VAL A 599 12.69 -7.92 -16.58
C VAL A 599 13.43 -8.46 -17.78
N TRP A 600 13.76 -7.58 -18.71
CA TRP A 600 14.43 -7.93 -19.95
C TRP A 600 15.93 -7.73 -19.85
N LEU A 601 16.69 -8.75 -20.25
CA LEU A 601 18.14 -8.70 -20.31
C LEU A 601 18.61 -8.54 -21.75
N PRO A 602 19.84 -8.00 -21.98
CA PRO A 602 20.44 -8.01 -23.32
C PRO A 602 20.57 -9.45 -23.84
N ASP A 603 20.34 -9.64 -25.14
CA ASP A 603 20.59 -10.90 -25.86
C ASP A 603 19.75 -12.11 -25.36
N ILE A 604 18.69 -11.88 -24.59
CA ILE A 604 17.76 -12.91 -24.12
C ILE A 604 16.37 -12.63 -24.69
N ASP A 605 15.81 -13.62 -25.37
CA ASP A 605 14.48 -13.52 -26.01
C ASP A 605 13.31 -13.69 -25.04
N GLU A 606 13.55 -14.18 -23.82
CA GLU A 606 12.54 -14.39 -22.79
C GLU A 606 12.83 -13.50 -21.57
N PRO A 607 11.81 -12.85 -20.98
CA PRO A 607 12.02 -12.02 -19.79
C PRO A 607 12.27 -12.88 -18.54
N VAL A 608 13.09 -12.37 -17.65
CA VAL A 608 13.19 -12.88 -16.28
C VAL A 608 11.94 -12.45 -15.52
N ILE A 609 11.21 -13.40 -14.94
CA ILE A 609 9.98 -13.16 -14.19
C ILE A 609 10.27 -13.17 -12.70
N LEU A 610 10.17 -12.02 -12.05
CA LEU A 610 10.25 -11.93 -10.60
C LEU A 610 8.86 -12.15 -9.98
N PRO A 611 8.77 -12.85 -8.84
CA PRO A 611 7.51 -12.97 -8.09
C PRO A 611 6.98 -11.59 -7.68
N ARG A 612 5.68 -11.37 -7.75
CA ARG A 612 5.05 -10.10 -7.31
C ARG A 612 5.29 -9.77 -5.84
N THR A 613 5.55 -10.76 -5.02
CA THR A 613 5.90 -10.60 -3.60
C THR A 613 7.39 -10.36 -3.36
N SER A 614 8.21 -10.34 -4.42
CA SER A 614 9.65 -10.13 -4.33
C SER A 614 9.97 -8.71 -3.91
N GLU A 615 10.84 -8.56 -2.92
CA GLU A 615 11.37 -7.25 -2.51
C GLU A 615 12.21 -6.61 -3.61
N GLY A 616 12.90 -7.44 -4.42
CA GLY A 616 13.64 -7.02 -5.61
C GLY A 616 12.74 -6.37 -6.65
N LEU A 617 11.57 -6.96 -6.93
CA LEU A 617 10.59 -6.37 -7.85
C LEU A 617 10.06 -5.04 -7.32
N TYR A 618 9.76 -4.93 -6.02
CA TYR A 618 9.34 -3.67 -5.40
C TYR A 618 10.42 -2.59 -5.49
N LEU A 619 11.69 -2.95 -5.35
CA LEU A 619 12.79 -1.99 -5.51
C LEU A 619 12.89 -1.50 -6.96
N LEU A 620 12.80 -2.40 -7.95
CA LEU A 620 12.79 -2.05 -9.38
C LEU A 620 11.59 -1.15 -9.75
N GLN A 621 10.40 -1.44 -9.23
CA GLN A 621 9.22 -0.58 -9.39
C GLN A 621 9.47 0.82 -8.83
N ARG A 622 10.01 0.92 -7.61
CA ARG A 622 10.33 2.21 -7.00
C ARG A 622 11.34 3.02 -7.81
N LEU A 623 12.34 2.36 -8.39
CA LEU A 623 13.30 2.98 -9.29
C LEU A 623 12.61 3.59 -10.50
N ARG A 624 11.77 2.81 -11.17
CA ARG A 624 11.00 3.25 -12.34
C ARG A 624 10.05 4.41 -12.00
N ASP A 625 9.26 4.26 -10.94
CA ASP A 625 8.29 5.28 -10.52
C ASP A 625 9.00 6.60 -10.15
N GLU A 626 10.17 6.53 -9.53
CA GLU A 626 10.99 7.72 -9.22
C GLU A 626 11.58 8.35 -10.48
N ALA A 627 12.03 7.57 -11.48
CA ALA A 627 12.49 8.08 -12.76
C ALA A 627 11.36 8.81 -13.50
N HIS A 628 10.20 8.18 -13.58
CA HIS A 628 9.00 8.76 -14.19
C HIS A 628 8.53 10.02 -13.44
N ARG A 629 8.45 9.99 -12.09
CA ARG A 629 8.14 11.16 -11.27
C ARG A 629 9.11 12.32 -11.50
N PHE A 630 10.40 12.02 -11.60
CA PHE A 630 11.43 13.03 -11.84
C PHE A 630 11.30 13.65 -13.22
N ALA A 631 10.98 12.88 -14.24
CA ALA A 631 10.69 13.36 -15.60
C ALA A 631 9.47 14.28 -15.61
N ILE A 632 8.32 13.83 -15.08
CA ILE A 632 7.06 14.60 -15.05
C ILE A 632 7.21 15.93 -14.30
N THR A 633 7.93 15.94 -13.17
CA THR A 633 8.13 17.16 -12.39
C THR A 633 8.80 18.27 -13.19
N HIS A 634 9.71 17.92 -14.08
CA HIS A 634 10.36 18.89 -14.98
C HIS A 634 9.41 19.43 -16.05
N HIS A 635 8.64 18.52 -16.67
CA HIS A 635 7.67 18.90 -17.68
C HIS A 635 6.66 19.92 -17.13
N ARG A 636 6.16 19.71 -15.91
CA ARG A 636 5.25 20.64 -15.23
C ARG A 636 5.90 22.00 -14.94
N ALA A 637 7.11 22.01 -14.40
CA ALA A 637 7.83 23.25 -14.11
C ALA A 637 8.09 24.07 -15.39
N ARG A 638 8.43 23.39 -16.48
CA ARG A 638 8.70 24.03 -17.78
C ARG A 638 7.40 24.50 -18.46
N ARG A 639 6.33 23.69 -18.44
CA ARG A 639 4.99 24.08 -18.94
C ARG A 639 4.48 25.31 -18.20
N SER A 640 4.58 25.35 -16.87
CA SER A 640 4.22 26.52 -16.07
C SER A 640 5.05 27.77 -16.45
N LYS A 641 6.34 27.59 -16.72
CA LYS A 641 7.23 28.68 -17.16
C LYS A 641 6.87 29.15 -18.56
N SER A 642 6.72 28.25 -19.53
CA SER A 642 6.36 28.56 -20.92
C SER A 642 4.97 29.25 -21.00
N MET A 643 3.98 28.76 -20.25
CA MET A 643 2.64 29.35 -20.22
C MET A 643 2.64 30.76 -19.69
N VAL A 644 3.45 31.06 -18.64
CA VAL A 644 3.56 32.40 -18.12
C VAL A 644 4.39 33.30 -19.04
N GLU A 645 5.42 32.77 -19.69
CA GLU A 645 6.16 33.52 -20.73
C GLU A 645 5.24 33.92 -21.88
N SER A 646 4.39 32.99 -22.38
CA SER A 646 3.38 33.28 -23.41
C SER A 646 2.36 34.32 -22.96
N MET A 647 1.86 34.24 -21.73
CA MET A 647 0.89 35.23 -21.20
C MET A 647 1.52 36.60 -20.98
N LEU A 648 2.79 36.67 -20.62
CA LEU A 648 3.52 37.92 -20.53
C LEU A 648 3.85 38.50 -21.92
N ASP A 649 3.91 37.65 -22.97
CA ASP A 649 4.08 38.12 -24.38
C ASP A 649 2.84 38.83 -24.90
N GLU A 650 1.65 38.56 -24.36
CA GLU A 650 0.41 39.24 -24.71
C GLU A 650 0.28 40.62 -24.07
N VAL A 651 1.15 41.00 -23.10
CA VAL A 651 1.11 42.31 -22.45
C VAL A 651 1.74 43.38 -23.35
N PRO A 652 0.97 44.35 -23.82
CA PRO A 652 1.49 45.41 -24.69
C PRO A 652 2.66 46.18 -24.06
N GLY A 653 3.79 46.23 -24.76
CA GLY A 653 4.99 46.94 -24.31
C GLY A 653 5.94 46.16 -23.41
N LEU A 654 5.67 44.85 -23.17
CA LEU A 654 6.54 43.99 -22.42
C LEU A 654 7.38 43.07 -23.35
N GLY A 655 8.38 43.69 -23.99
CA GLY A 655 9.33 42.91 -24.82
C GLY A 655 10.22 41.95 -24.03
N GLU A 656 10.89 41.03 -24.72
CA GLU A 656 11.68 39.94 -24.15
C GLU A 656 12.72 40.41 -23.11
N VAL A 657 13.41 41.53 -23.36
CA VAL A 657 14.41 42.08 -22.45
C VAL A 657 13.80 42.52 -21.12
N ARG A 658 12.65 43.21 -21.18
CA ARG A 658 11.92 43.64 -19.98
C ARG A 658 11.36 42.48 -19.20
N ARG A 659 10.82 41.47 -19.89
CA ARG A 659 10.33 40.23 -19.28
C ARG A 659 11.43 39.48 -18.50
N LYS A 660 12.60 39.32 -19.11
CA LYS A 660 13.77 38.70 -18.46
C LYS A 660 14.22 39.50 -17.22
N ALA A 661 14.22 40.84 -17.32
CA ALA A 661 14.56 41.70 -16.19
C ALA A 661 13.56 41.59 -15.03
N LEU A 662 12.27 41.51 -15.32
CA LEU A 662 11.21 41.34 -14.34
C LEU A 662 11.33 39.99 -13.59
N ILE A 663 11.51 38.90 -14.35
CA ILE A 663 11.66 37.55 -13.76
C ILE A 663 12.96 37.49 -12.93
N LYS A 664 14.04 38.13 -13.38
CA LYS A 664 15.30 38.18 -12.64
C LYS A 664 15.18 38.95 -11.33
N TYR A 665 14.41 40.09 -11.32
CA TYR A 665 14.21 40.92 -10.15
C TYR A 665 13.43 40.17 -9.04
N PHE A 666 12.31 39.55 -9.39
CA PHE A 666 11.49 38.81 -8.42
C PHE A 666 12.02 37.39 -8.11
N GLY A 667 12.96 36.84 -8.88
CA GLY A 667 13.60 35.55 -8.70
C GLY A 667 12.69 34.35 -8.92
N SER A 668 11.36 34.52 -8.86
CA SER A 668 10.38 33.45 -9.14
C SER A 668 9.02 33.99 -9.55
N LEU A 669 8.31 33.24 -10.38
CA LEU A 669 6.93 33.54 -10.80
C LEU A 669 5.95 33.62 -9.63
N LYS A 670 6.15 32.78 -8.59
CA LYS A 670 5.32 32.82 -7.38
C LYS A 670 5.44 34.17 -6.66
N LYS A 671 6.65 34.72 -6.55
CA LYS A 671 6.89 36.04 -5.96
C LYS A 671 6.31 37.15 -6.84
N LEU A 672 6.46 37.04 -8.17
CA LEU A 672 5.89 38.02 -9.11
C LEU A 672 4.36 38.02 -9.07
N ARG A 673 3.71 36.87 -8.97
CA ARG A 673 2.25 36.76 -8.79
C ARG A 673 1.77 37.37 -7.46
N ALA A 674 2.54 37.20 -6.39
CA ALA A 674 2.22 37.72 -5.07
C ALA A 674 2.46 39.24 -4.97
N ALA A 675 3.37 39.80 -5.78
CA ALA A 675 3.76 41.20 -5.76
C ALA A 675 2.58 42.16 -6.06
N SER A 676 2.58 43.31 -5.42
CA SER A 676 1.60 44.36 -5.67
C SER A 676 1.93 45.12 -6.96
N VAL A 677 0.96 45.90 -7.45
CA VAL A 677 1.18 46.77 -8.66
C VAL A 677 2.30 47.77 -8.42
N GLU A 678 2.40 48.28 -7.19
CA GLU A 678 3.43 49.26 -6.76
C GLU A 678 4.83 48.61 -6.76
N GLU A 679 4.94 47.37 -6.27
CA GLU A 679 6.20 46.61 -6.27
C GLU A 679 6.67 46.29 -7.70
N ILE A 680 5.74 45.95 -8.60
CA ILE A 680 6.07 45.73 -10.02
C ILE A 680 6.47 47.05 -10.69
N ALA A 681 5.81 48.16 -10.40
CA ALA A 681 6.13 49.49 -10.93
C ALA A 681 7.45 50.04 -10.40
N ALA A 682 7.92 49.59 -9.22
CA ALA A 682 9.21 49.96 -8.65
C ALA A 682 10.42 49.37 -9.40
N VAL A 683 10.20 48.36 -10.25
CA VAL A 683 11.26 47.77 -11.07
C VAL A 683 11.70 48.80 -12.16
N PRO A 684 13.01 49.08 -12.32
CA PRO A 684 13.47 50.03 -13.32
C PRO A 684 12.98 49.70 -14.74
N GLY A 685 12.34 50.67 -15.39
CA GLY A 685 11.79 50.53 -16.74
C GLY A 685 10.32 50.13 -16.80
N PHE A 686 9.62 50.01 -15.66
CA PHE A 686 8.20 49.68 -15.58
C PHE A 686 7.39 50.85 -15.03
N GLY A 687 6.37 51.29 -15.77
CA GLY A 687 5.41 52.30 -15.28
C GLY A 687 4.15 51.63 -14.74
N THR A 688 3.35 52.38 -13.99
CA THR A 688 2.11 51.89 -13.35
C THR A 688 1.12 51.27 -14.33
N LYS A 689 0.99 51.77 -15.55
CA LYS A 689 0.15 51.19 -16.61
C LYS A 689 0.59 49.76 -16.99
N THR A 690 1.91 49.57 -17.18
CA THR A 690 2.48 48.26 -17.53
C THR A 690 2.40 47.32 -16.36
N ALA A 691 2.64 47.78 -15.12
CA ALA A 691 2.52 46.97 -13.90
C ALA A 691 1.07 46.48 -13.69
N THR A 692 0.08 47.35 -13.94
CA THR A 692 -1.35 46.96 -13.87
C THR A 692 -1.71 45.89 -14.93
N ALA A 693 -1.22 46.07 -16.17
CA ALA A 693 -1.45 45.09 -17.22
C ALA A 693 -0.80 43.75 -16.94
N ILE A 694 0.43 43.74 -16.40
CA ILE A 694 1.12 42.52 -15.96
C ILE A 694 0.34 41.85 -14.84
N LYS A 695 -0.13 42.58 -13.84
CA LYS A 695 -0.92 42.03 -12.74
C LYS A 695 -2.24 41.41 -13.22
N ALA A 696 -2.92 42.11 -14.14
CA ALA A 696 -4.16 41.60 -14.75
C ALA A 696 -3.93 40.32 -15.54
N ALA A 697 -2.89 40.26 -16.37
CA ALA A 697 -2.52 39.06 -17.12
C ALA A 697 -2.18 37.89 -16.18
N LEU A 698 -1.45 38.14 -15.08
CA LEU A 698 -1.11 37.10 -14.08
C LEU A 698 -2.30 36.62 -13.23
N GLN A 699 -3.37 37.43 -13.10
CA GLN A 699 -4.60 37.06 -12.42
C GLN A 699 -5.57 36.26 -13.31
N GLN A 700 -5.54 36.50 -14.62
CA GLN A 700 -6.29 35.73 -15.61
C GLN A 700 -5.67 34.34 -15.86
N ALA A 701 -4.42 34.12 -15.42
CA ALA A 701 -3.78 32.81 -15.52
C ALA A 701 -4.60 31.76 -14.76
N PRO A 702 -5.00 30.65 -15.36
CA PRO A 702 -5.59 29.54 -14.63
C PRO A 702 -4.65 29.18 -13.47
N ARG A 703 -5.21 29.04 -12.27
CA ARG A 703 -4.44 28.52 -11.14
C ARG A 703 -3.87 27.18 -11.56
N PRO A 704 -2.60 26.86 -11.23
CA PRO A 704 -2.12 25.52 -11.47
C PRO A 704 -3.09 24.58 -10.74
N GLU A 705 -3.75 23.76 -11.52
CA GLU A 705 -4.67 22.74 -11.01
C GLU A 705 -3.94 21.95 -9.95
N ALA A 706 -4.54 21.83 -8.76
CA ALA A 706 -4.01 20.98 -7.72
C ALA A 706 -4.11 19.56 -8.23
N ILE A 707 -2.99 18.91 -8.40
CA ILE A 707 -2.96 17.52 -8.89
C ILE A 707 -2.51 16.64 -7.73
N ASP A 708 -3.20 15.53 -7.56
CA ASP A 708 -2.77 14.50 -6.64
C ASP A 708 -1.36 14.03 -7.04
N MET A 709 -0.41 14.18 -6.10
CA MET A 709 0.99 13.85 -6.33
C MET A 709 1.23 12.34 -6.44
N ALA A 710 0.25 11.53 -6.10
CA ALA A 710 0.32 10.08 -6.16
C ALA A 710 -0.28 9.51 -7.45
N THR A 711 -1.39 10.08 -7.93
CA THR A 711 -2.11 9.55 -9.10
C THR A 711 -1.86 10.34 -10.38
N GLY A 712 -1.35 11.58 -10.29
CA GLY A 712 -1.18 12.44 -11.46
C GLY A 712 -2.48 13.07 -11.96
N GLU A 713 -3.62 12.84 -11.32
CA GLU A 713 -4.91 13.38 -11.69
C GLU A 713 -5.07 14.85 -11.28
N VAL A 714 -5.81 15.59 -12.10
CA VAL A 714 -6.17 16.97 -11.83
C VAL A 714 -7.26 16.97 -10.77
N LEU A 715 -6.95 17.53 -9.59
CA LEU A 715 -7.97 17.78 -8.58
C LEU A 715 -8.75 19.03 -9.02
N ASP A 716 -9.98 18.85 -9.46
CA ASP A 716 -10.90 19.95 -9.77
C ASP A 716 -11.03 20.84 -8.52
N SER A 717 -10.70 22.12 -8.69
CA SER A 717 -10.84 23.12 -7.65
C SER A 717 -12.34 23.32 -7.35
N VAL A 718 -12.78 22.91 -6.15
CA VAL A 718 -14.03 23.35 -5.56
C VAL A 718 -13.96 24.84 -5.22
#